data_da03a6c87359b8d9c7862c68b85f68fd
#
_entry.id   da03a6c87359b8d9c7862c68b85f68fd
#
_cell.length_a   1.000
_cell.length_b   1.000
_cell.length_c   1.000
_cell.angle_alpha   90.00
_cell.angle_beta   90.00
_cell.angle_gamma   90.00
#
_symmetry.space_group_name_H-M   'P 1'
#
loop_
_entity.id
_entity.type
_entity.pdbx_description
1 polymer ?
#
loop_
_entity_poly.entity_id
_entity_poly.type
_entity_poly.pdbx_seq_one_letter_code
_entity_poly.pdbx_strand_id
1 'polypeptide(L)'
;MPFIVTAVTAIAGAIGGVLAAGGIGAALIRIGGTLLLSYAAQALMPKPQMTLQARTVTVREPVMPREIVYGRARKGGVIVFLNASGNRDQFLDLVIVLAAHSVKSIGAVYFEGEMALNAAGEAQGRWAGKVTVEKRLGTANQSALSALKAALPDKWSENHRLRGCAAIHLRLTYDQDAFPGGIPNITVDLEGKNDIFDPRTESFVYSENPALCLADYMAHPEFGIRAAIGAADGIDRMSLVEAANICDEVVSKVGGGSEPRYACNGVISLSEAPKVIIEGMLSAFAGRCAFSGGIWRIHAGAWRPPTVALTSDHIRQGGLTLATRVSRSQNFNGVRGQFVSPENDWQPDDFPAYASDVYLAEDGGERVWRDISLPFTISASIAQRLAKIELERARRQMTVRLSGKLSAWAATVGDVVTLSYARWGFAAKPFEVHGLSLDLTATGDGALLLPELVLRETSPLVYDWAASEARIYAAAPRTSLPSPRDIPAPGAPQVTEEIYVTRDGGGLKVLARVFWAAAPSSFVAAYQLEARQGVGSWQDYGRTDGTNLEIRDIAPGSWSFRVKAVSVLGVSSSWQTSTVEILGLTAPPAQLENVTLQTAGGLAILKWARSADPDVRVGGNIVIRHSKEATATWADSYSMDRVGGGEAIAVVPLKPGTYLLRAEDSGGRAGPEVRVSTKGAQVLAFSPLGALQADPGFFGPKTGLQVTGGNLTLATQSVAGVTSVSTLKGQYSFNAGLDLGAVKRVRLRSEIGVAALALNDRIDARTVLMDTWADFDGAAGAEIDVLFEVRETDDDPATNPVWGPWGRLDTHEIEARAIQARAILSTKDASYTPIVTQLRLYADEVA
;
A
#
# COMPACT_ATOMS: atom_id res chain seq x y z
N MET A 1 52.93 -17.63 -9.19
CA MET A 1 54.37 -17.48 -9.36
C MET A 1 55.17 -18.75 -9.09
N PRO A 2 54.88 -19.72 -8.20
CA PRO A 2 55.70 -20.94 -8.04
C PRO A 2 55.68 -21.85 -9.27
N PHE A 3 54.58 -21.94 -10.04
CA PHE A 3 54.44 -22.84 -11.19
C PHE A 3 55.29 -22.46 -12.42
N ILE A 4 55.48 -21.14 -12.64
CA ILE A 4 56.32 -20.67 -13.77
C ILE A 4 57.80 -20.90 -13.48
N VAL A 5 58.22 -20.68 -12.25
CA VAL A 5 59.59 -20.93 -11.81
C VAL A 5 59.91 -22.43 -11.84
N THR A 6 58.96 -23.28 -11.45
CA THR A 6 59.14 -24.75 -11.49
C THR A 6 59.18 -25.25 -12.93
N ALA A 7 58.45 -24.68 -13.88
CA ALA A 7 58.49 -25.04 -15.28
C ALA A 7 59.82 -24.63 -15.94
N VAL A 8 60.34 -23.42 -15.62
CA VAL A 8 61.61 -22.94 -16.15
C VAL A 8 62.80 -23.69 -15.56
N THR A 9 62.75 -24.01 -14.25
CA THR A 9 63.80 -24.84 -13.61
C THR A 9 63.75 -26.31 -14.06
N ALA A 10 62.54 -26.86 -14.33
CA ALA A 10 62.40 -28.19 -14.92
C ALA A 10 62.91 -28.26 -16.36
N ILE A 11 62.74 -27.24 -17.15
CA ILE A 11 63.27 -27.12 -18.50
C ILE A 11 64.78 -26.94 -18.47
N ALA A 12 65.33 -26.13 -17.59
CA ALA A 12 66.74 -25.96 -17.42
C ALA A 12 67.40 -27.24 -16.89
N GLY A 13 66.80 -27.96 -15.96
CA GLY A 13 67.28 -29.24 -15.47
C GLY A 13 67.21 -30.37 -16.48
N ALA A 14 66.18 -30.40 -17.31
CA ALA A 14 66.01 -31.38 -18.40
C ALA A 14 67.00 -31.15 -19.56
N ILE A 15 67.28 -29.91 -19.86
CA ILE A 15 68.28 -29.55 -20.89
C ILE A 15 69.68 -29.96 -20.44
N GLY A 16 70.04 -29.75 -19.16
CA GLY A 16 71.32 -30.18 -18.60
C GLY A 16 71.52 -31.69 -18.55
N GLY A 17 70.47 -32.45 -18.28
CA GLY A 17 70.49 -33.93 -18.22
C GLY A 17 70.47 -34.62 -19.59
N VAL A 18 69.86 -33.98 -20.59
CA VAL A 18 69.76 -34.54 -21.95
C VAL A 18 71.04 -34.32 -22.78
N LEU A 19 71.79 -33.25 -22.54
CA LEU A 19 73.09 -33.03 -23.13
C LEU A 19 74.14 -34.03 -22.64
N ALA A 20 73.94 -34.65 -21.49
CA ALA A 20 74.85 -35.65 -20.92
C ALA A 20 74.57 -37.12 -21.44
N ALA A 21 73.39 -37.41 -22.06
CA ALA A 21 72.93 -38.80 -22.29
C ALA A 21 72.68 -39.14 -23.74
N GLY A 22 73.12 -38.43 -24.74
CA GLY A 22 73.20 -38.88 -26.16
C GLY A 22 71.90 -39.33 -26.88
N GLY A 23 70.79 -38.99 -26.35
CA GLY A 23 69.47 -39.42 -26.89
C GLY A 23 68.46 -38.32 -27.02
N ILE A 24 68.65 -37.33 -27.85
CA ILE A 24 67.86 -36.09 -27.91
C ILE A 24 66.46 -36.24 -28.48
N GLY A 25 66.26 -37.25 -29.43
CA GLY A 25 64.98 -37.35 -30.10
C GLY A 25 63.78 -37.91 -29.31
N ALA A 26 64.03 -38.82 -28.37
CA ALA A 26 63.03 -39.53 -27.63
C ALA A 26 62.51 -38.72 -26.42
N ALA A 27 63.39 -37.82 -25.87
CA ALA A 27 63.04 -36.96 -24.75
C ALA A 27 62.15 -35.76 -25.19
N LEU A 28 62.36 -35.21 -26.37
CA LEU A 28 61.61 -34.10 -26.90
C LEU A 28 60.14 -34.47 -27.27
N ILE A 29 59.93 -35.71 -27.76
CA ILE A 29 58.56 -36.24 -28.01
C ILE A 29 57.76 -36.41 -26.70
N ARG A 30 58.43 -36.79 -25.60
CA ARG A 30 57.77 -36.95 -24.32
C ARG A 30 57.45 -35.59 -23.62
N ILE A 31 58.34 -34.64 -23.74
CA ILE A 31 58.13 -33.28 -23.14
C ILE A 31 57.05 -32.51 -23.93
N GLY A 32 57.06 -32.58 -25.26
CA GLY A 32 56.02 -31.99 -26.08
C GLY A 32 54.65 -32.67 -25.86
N GLY A 33 54.58 -34.00 -25.69
CA GLY A 33 53.35 -34.74 -25.42
C GLY A 33 52.75 -34.43 -24.02
N THR A 34 53.59 -34.30 -23.00
CA THR A 34 53.08 -34.00 -21.63
C THR A 34 52.62 -32.54 -21.44
N LEU A 35 53.28 -31.59 -22.10
CA LEU A 35 52.82 -30.20 -22.11
C LEU A 35 51.53 -30.04 -22.88
N LEU A 36 51.28 -30.89 -23.87
CA LEU A 36 50.07 -30.90 -24.67
C LEU A 36 48.83 -31.42 -23.94
N LEU A 37 49.02 -32.50 -23.18
CA LEU A 37 48.00 -33.06 -22.32
C LEU A 37 47.64 -32.09 -21.17
N SER A 38 48.64 -31.36 -20.64
CA SER A 38 48.41 -30.38 -19.60
C SER A 38 47.66 -29.12 -20.10
N TYR A 39 47.87 -28.69 -21.33
CA TYR A 39 47.18 -27.55 -21.89
C TYR A 39 45.73 -27.88 -22.28
N ALA A 40 45.53 -29.07 -22.85
CA ALA A 40 44.18 -29.59 -23.10
C ALA A 40 43.44 -29.88 -21.78
N ALA A 41 44.12 -30.41 -20.78
CA ALA A 41 43.56 -30.63 -19.44
C ALA A 41 43.27 -29.31 -18.72
N GLN A 42 44.10 -28.27 -18.86
CA GLN A 42 43.81 -26.93 -18.29
C GLN A 42 42.65 -26.21 -18.98
N ALA A 43 42.46 -26.44 -20.29
CA ALA A 43 41.29 -25.94 -21.00
C ALA A 43 39.98 -26.65 -20.59
N LEU A 44 40.09 -27.83 -20.00
CA LEU A 44 38.98 -28.67 -19.53
C LEU A 44 38.67 -28.56 -18.04
N MET A 45 39.61 -27.99 -17.25
CA MET A 45 39.30 -27.72 -15.84
C MET A 45 38.23 -26.67 -15.73
N PRO A 46 37.24 -26.89 -14.84
CA PRO A 46 36.31 -25.85 -14.49
C PRO A 46 37.09 -24.62 -14.04
N LYS A 47 36.91 -23.49 -14.73
CA LYS A 47 37.51 -22.22 -14.28
C LYS A 47 36.98 -21.93 -12.91
N PRO A 48 37.86 -21.54 -11.93
CA PRO A 48 37.37 -21.08 -10.65
C PRO A 48 36.46 -19.89 -10.90
N GLN A 49 35.19 -20.06 -10.59
CA GLN A 49 34.19 -18.99 -10.75
C GLN A 49 34.10 -18.23 -9.45
N MET A 50 34.05 -16.92 -9.54
CA MET A 50 33.71 -16.05 -8.45
C MET A 50 32.29 -16.38 -8.00
N THR A 51 32.08 -16.71 -6.75
CA THR A 51 30.76 -17.02 -6.23
C THR A 51 29.96 -15.73 -6.16
N LEU A 52 28.78 -15.72 -6.81
CA LEU A 52 27.80 -14.67 -6.63
C LEU A 52 27.27 -14.74 -5.20
N GLN A 53 27.83 -13.89 -4.34
CA GLN A 53 27.31 -13.68 -2.99
C GLN A 53 26.71 -12.30 -2.90
N ALA A 54 25.47 -12.22 -2.42
CA ALA A 54 24.89 -10.96 -2.03
C ALA A 54 25.69 -10.39 -0.85
N ARG A 55 26.44 -9.31 -1.10
CA ARG A 55 27.22 -8.61 -0.05
C ARG A 55 26.36 -7.57 0.68
N THR A 56 25.11 -7.93 0.95
CA THR A 56 24.09 -7.05 1.51
C THR A 56 24.00 -7.16 3.04
N VAL A 57 25.06 -7.61 3.72
CA VAL A 57 25.07 -7.76 5.18
C VAL A 57 26.07 -6.78 5.79
N THR A 58 25.65 -6.06 6.81
CA THR A 58 26.54 -5.26 7.65
C THR A 58 27.14 -6.14 8.73
N VAL A 59 28.45 -6.14 8.82
CA VAL A 59 29.20 -7.05 9.68
C VAL A 59 29.93 -6.26 10.78
N ARG A 60 30.00 -6.83 11.98
CA ARG A 60 30.83 -6.34 13.05
C ARG A 60 31.94 -7.36 13.32
N GLU A 61 33.03 -7.22 12.59
CA GLU A 61 34.23 -8.06 12.78
C GLU A 61 35.49 -7.21 12.98
N PRO A 62 36.39 -7.59 13.89
CA PRO A 62 37.59 -6.83 14.17
C PRO A 62 38.60 -6.88 13.01
N VAL A 63 38.56 -7.90 12.16
CA VAL A 63 39.46 -8.08 11.01
C VAL A 63 38.60 -8.49 9.78
N MET A 64 38.39 -7.53 8.87
CA MET A 64 37.70 -7.79 7.60
C MET A 64 38.65 -7.51 6.44
N PRO A 65 38.59 -8.31 5.36
CA PRO A 65 39.30 -8.00 4.13
C PRO A 65 38.84 -6.66 3.57
N ARG A 66 39.77 -5.88 3.02
CA ARG A 66 39.41 -4.64 2.33
C ARG A 66 38.57 -4.98 1.10
N GLU A 67 37.58 -4.14 0.84
CA GLU A 67 36.69 -4.26 -0.32
C GLU A 67 36.84 -3.05 -1.23
N ILE A 68 36.83 -3.33 -2.54
CA ILE A 68 36.89 -2.33 -3.61
C ILE A 68 35.60 -2.42 -4.41
N VAL A 69 34.97 -1.28 -4.66
CA VAL A 69 33.74 -1.18 -5.44
C VAL A 69 34.04 -0.56 -6.80
N TYR A 70 33.76 -1.28 -7.87
CA TYR A 70 33.79 -0.77 -9.24
C TYR A 70 32.35 -0.56 -9.74
N GLY A 71 32.11 0.55 -10.44
CA GLY A 71 30.80 0.89 -10.91
C GLY A 71 29.80 1.06 -9.77
N ARG A 72 28.59 0.58 -9.94
CA ARG A 72 27.49 0.67 -8.98
C ARG A 72 27.33 -0.62 -8.18
N ALA A 73 27.04 -0.49 -6.90
CA ALA A 73 26.71 -1.63 -6.05
C ALA A 73 25.86 -1.19 -4.85
N ARG A 74 24.99 -2.09 -4.36
CA ARG A 74 24.41 -1.98 -3.02
C ARG A 74 25.11 -2.97 -2.12
N LYS A 75 25.64 -2.51 -1.01
CA LYS A 75 26.36 -3.38 -0.08
C LYS A 75 26.21 -2.94 1.37
N GLY A 76 26.37 -3.87 2.27
CA GLY A 76 26.68 -3.59 3.67
C GLY A 76 28.09 -3.07 3.87
N GLY A 77 28.44 -2.75 5.08
CA GLY A 77 29.76 -2.29 5.45
C GLY A 77 30.22 -2.90 6.77
N VAL A 78 31.39 -2.46 7.23
CA VAL A 78 31.98 -2.88 8.49
C VAL A 78 31.72 -1.82 9.55
N ILE A 79 31.08 -2.20 10.67
CA ILE A 79 30.89 -1.31 11.81
C ILE A 79 32.22 -1.17 12.54
N VAL A 80 32.85 -0.01 12.41
CA VAL A 80 34.14 0.31 13.06
C VAL A 80 34.00 1.08 14.37
N PHE A 81 32.80 1.67 14.60
CA PHE A 81 32.47 2.36 15.83
C PHE A 81 30.99 2.17 16.15
N LEU A 82 30.71 1.92 17.42
CA LEU A 82 29.36 1.76 17.98
C LEU A 82 29.39 2.30 19.41
N ASN A 83 28.53 3.27 19.69
CA ASN A 83 28.38 3.81 21.04
C ASN A 83 26.97 4.33 21.28
N ALA A 84 26.43 4.05 22.45
CA ALA A 84 25.18 4.67 22.91
C ALA A 84 25.49 6.01 23.58
N SER A 85 24.59 6.98 23.46
CA SER A 85 24.75 8.33 23.97
C SER A 85 23.41 8.99 24.32
N GLY A 86 23.47 10.17 24.95
CA GLY A 86 22.29 10.93 25.38
C GLY A 86 21.72 10.47 26.72
N ASN A 87 20.55 11.04 27.09
CA ASN A 87 19.90 10.70 28.35
C ASN A 87 19.26 9.31 28.25
N ARG A 88 19.65 8.38 29.14
CA ARG A 88 19.20 6.97 29.14
C ARG A 88 19.50 6.24 27.82
N ASP A 89 20.67 6.52 27.21
CA ASP A 89 21.11 5.88 25.99
C ASP A 89 20.12 6.00 24.80
N GLN A 90 19.46 7.14 24.71
CA GLN A 90 18.42 7.38 23.68
C GLN A 90 18.97 7.42 22.25
N PHE A 91 20.26 7.63 22.07
CA PHE A 91 20.91 7.66 20.76
C PHE A 91 21.92 6.53 20.60
N LEU A 92 21.93 5.92 19.44
CA LEU A 92 22.95 4.98 19.03
C LEU A 92 23.73 5.54 17.85
N ASP A 93 25.02 5.75 18.04
CA ASP A 93 25.94 6.24 17.02
C ASP A 93 26.74 5.09 16.41
N LEU A 94 26.65 4.93 15.08
CA LEU A 94 27.32 3.90 14.31
C LEU A 94 28.22 4.54 13.24
N VAL A 95 29.45 4.09 13.10
CA VAL A 95 30.28 4.40 11.94
C VAL A 95 30.51 3.13 11.15
N ILE A 96 30.13 3.17 9.89
CA ILE A 96 30.19 2.03 8.96
C ILE A 96 31.13 2.40 7.81
N VAL A 97 32.20 1.62 7.64
CA VAL A 97 33.10 1.72 6.49
C VAL A 97 32.54 0.91 5.34
N LEU A 98 32.37 1.55 4.18
CA LEU A 98 31.74 0.99 3.00
C LEU A 98 32.74 0.50 1.96
N ALA A 99 33.85 1.21 1.76
CA ALA A 99 34.90 0.86 0.81
C ALA A 99 36.26 1.34 1.30
N ALA A 100 37.32 0.64 0.91
CA ALA A 100 38.72 0.97 1.28
C ALA A 100 39.40 1.90 0.24
N HIS A 101 38.62 2.78 -0.37
CA HIS A 101 39.05 3.77 -1.37
C HIS A 101 38.08 4.94 -1.41
N SER A 102 38.41 5.99 -2.17
CA SER A 102 37.46 7.06 -2.46
C SER A 102 36.39 6.61 -3.45
N VAL A 103 35.13 7.02 -3.19
CA VAL A 103 33.97 6.71 -4.04
C VAL A 103 33.42 7.98 -4.68
N LYS A 104 32.73 7.83 -5.82
CA LYS A 104 32.07 8.95 -6.49
C LYS A 104 30.92 9.48 -5.67
N SER A 105 30.04 8.59 -5.19
CA SER A 105 28.89 8.99 -4.38
C SER A 105 28.43 7.89 -3.42
N ILE A 106 27.77 8.32 -2.33
CA ILE A 106 27.06 7.47 -1.38
C ILE A 106 25.59 7.83 -1.50
N GLY A 107 24.78 6.91 -2.02
CA GLY A 107 23.38 7.10 -2.35
C GLY A 107 22.44 6.89 -1.16
N ALA A 108 21.33 6.19 -1.42
CA ALA A 108 20.31 5.84 -0.44
C ALA A 108 20.80 4.79 0.55
N VAL A 109 20.25 4.85 1.78
CA VAL A 109 20.52 3.88 2.86
C VAL A 109 19.26 3.06 3.11
N TYR A 110 19.44 1.77 3.24
CA TYR A 110 18.35 0.81 3.43
C TYR A 110 18.52 0.09 4.76
N PHE A 111 17.40 -0.10 5.46
CA PHE A 111 17.32 -0.91 6.66
C PHE A 111 16.43 -2.12 6.39
N GLU A 112 16.94 -3.33 6.62
CA GLU A 112 16.27 -4.60 6.32
C GLU A 112 15.69 -4.66 4.86
N GLY A 113 16.38 -4.00 3.91
CA GLY A 113 15.95 -3.92 2.51
C GLY A 113 14.98 -2.79 2.18
N GLU A 114 14.40 -2.09 3.16
CA GLU A 114 13.54 -0.93 2.95
C GLU A 114 14.36 0.37 2.94
N MET A 115 14.00 1.31 2.06
CA MET A 115 14.68 2.61 1.99
C MET A 115 14.41 3.44 3.25
N ALA A 116 15.43 3.54 4.11
CA ALA A 116 15.37 4.32 5.35
C ALA A 116 15.74 5.79 5.14
N LEU A 117 16.75 6.06 4.30
CA LEU A 117 17.13 7.42 3.92
C LEU A 117 17.30 7.49 2.39
N ASN A 118 16.80 8.56 1.79
CA ASN A 118 17.01 8.82 0.37
C ASN A 118 18.47 9.27 0.08
N ALA A 119 18.81 9.47 -1.19
CA ALA A 119 20.15 9.88 -1.59
C ALA A 119 20.59 11.23 -0.97
N ALA A 120 19.65 12.13 -0.66
CA ALA A 120 19.92 13.39 0.02
C ALA A 120 20.19 13.21 1.53
N GLY A 121 19.93 12.03 2.10
CA GLY A 121 20.10 11.74 3.53
C GLY A 121 18.85 12.04 4.36
N GLU A 122 17.70 12.24 3.75
CA GLU A 122 16.43 12.47 4.43
C GLU A 122 15.78 11.15 4.81
N ALA A 123 15.44 11.00 6.09
CA ALA A 123 14.81 9.80 6.61
C ALA A 123 13.35 9.67 6.13
N GLN A 124 12.95 8.45 5.75
CA GLN A 124 11.67 8.14 5.17
C GLN A 124 10.79 7.31 6.10
N GLY A 125 9.46 7.39 5.91
CA GLY A 125 8.48 6.53 6.57
C GLY A 125 8.61 6.53 8.10
N ARG A 126 8.67 5.34 8.71
CA ARG A 126 8.76 5.15 10.16
C ARG A 126 10.06 5.69 10.78
N TRP A 127 11.08 5.96 9.97
CA TRP A 127 12.37 6.49 10.42
C TRP A 127 12.46 8.02 10.34
N ALA A 128 11.44 8.70 9.83
CA ALA A 128 11.42 10.16 9.74
C ALA A 128 11.63 10.80 11.12
N GLY A 129 12.64 11.68 11.20
CA GLY A 129 13.05 12.32 12.46
C GLY A 129 13.76 11.42 13.48
N LYS A 130 13.96 10.11 13.17
CA LYS A 130 14.61 9.14 14.06
C LYS A 130 16.04 8.78 13.62
N VAL A 131 16.40 9.08 12.38
CA VAL A 131 17.71 8.73 11.80
C VAL A 131 18.33 9.95 11.16
N THR A 132 19.63 10.13 11.38
CA THR A 132 20.44 11.10 10.66
C THR A 132 21.68 10.42 10.10
N VAL A 133 22.20 10.93 8.96
CA VAL A 133 23.39 10.41 8.31
C VAL A 133 24.39 11.52 8.01
N GLU A 134 25.68 11.25 8.25
CA GLU A 134 26.79 12.05 7.77
C GLU A 134 27.69 11.16 6.89
N LYS A 135 28.01 11.61 5.66
CA LYS A 135 28.72 10.83 4.65
C LYS A 135 30.15 11.32 4.48
N ARG A 136 31.10 10.39 4.29
CA ARG A 136 32.49 10.63 3.92
C ARG A 136 32.87 9.78 2.73
N LEU A 137 33.30 10.43 1.65
CA LEU A 137 33.57 9.77 0.37
C LEU A 137 34.92 9.04 0.29
N GLY A 138 35.72 9.05 1.32
CA GLY A 138 37.03 8.39 1.31
C GLY A 138 38.19 9.23 0.75
N THR A 139 38.01 10.55 0.63
CA THR A 139 39.07 11.40 0.09
C THR A 139 40.29 11.49 1.03
N ALA A 140 41.48 11.74 0.45
CA ALA A 140 42.71 11.86 1.21
C ALA A 140 42.70 13.01 2.25
N ASN A 141 41.93 14.05 1.98
CA ASN A 141 41.85 15.26 2.80
C ASN A 141 40.54 15.40 3.60
N GLN A 142 39.75 14.31 3.72
CA GLN A 142 38.45 14.39 4.42
C GLN A 142 38.62 14.76 5.89
N SER A 143 37.64 15.52 6.39
CA SER A 143 37.53 15.89 7.80
C SER A 143 36.95 14.78 8.65
N ALA A 144 37.11 14.86 9.96
CA ALA A 144 36.42 14.00 10.91
C ALA A 144 34.88 14.18 10.79
N LEU A 145 34.12 13.18 11.23
CA LEU A 145 32.66 13.20 11.30
C LEU A 145 32.23 14.24 12.35
N SER A 146 31.66 15.34 11.88
CA SER A 146 31.41 16.54 12.70
C SER A 146 30.29 16.30 13.71
N ALA A 147 29.21 15.63 13.32
CA ALA A 147 28.09 15.31 14.18
C ALA A 147 28.51 14.33 15.29
N LEU A 148 29.30 13.31 14.95
CA LEU A 148 29.82 12.34 15.92
C LEU A 148 30.79 12.98 16.91
N LYS A 149 31.68 13.85 16.41
CA LYS A 149 32.61 14.60 17.28
C LYS A 149 31.89 15.51 18.27
N ALA A 150 30.84 16.20 17.82
CA ALA A 150 30.04 17.04 18.70
C ALA A 150 29.29 16.24 19.76
N ALA A 151 28.83 15.04 19.41
CA ALA A 151 28.08 14.18 20.31
C ALA A 151 28.96 13.43 21.33
N LEU A 152 30.15 13.01 20.91
CA LEU A 152 31.04 12.14 21.66
C LEU A 152 32.48 12.67 21.58
N PRO A 153 32.80 13.89 22.09
CA PRO A 153 34.10 14.52 21.95
C PRO A 153 35.22 13.72 22.61
N ASP A 154 34.93 12.99 23.66
CA ASP A 154 35.92 12.17 24.37
C ASP A 154 36.30 10.87 23.62
N LYS A 155 35.46 10.44 22.67
CA LYS A 155 35.64 9.19 21.93
C LYS A 155 35.96 9.38 20.46
N TRP A 156 35.56 10.51 19.87
CA TRP A 156 35.80 10.84 18.46
C TRP A 156 36.40 12.24 18.32
N SER A 157 37.63 12.31 17.85
CA SER A 157 38.41 13.55 17.70
C SER A 157 38.67 13.92 16.25
N GLU A 158 39.28 15.09 16.00
CA GLU A 158 39.73 15.52 14.66
C GLU A 158 40.71 14.56 13.98
N ASN A 159 41.35 13.67 14.75
CA ASN A 159 42.28 12.68 14.20
C ASN A 159 41.56 11.46 13.60
N HIS A 160 40.30 11.20 13.94
CA HIS A 160 39.49 10.09 13.41
C HIS A 160 38.85 10.48 12.08
N ARG A 161 39.65 10.54 11.01
CA ARG A 161 39.22 11.05 9.70
C ARG A 161 38.87 9.99 8.69
N LEU A 162 39.18 8.71 8.90
CA LEU A 162 38.92 7.60 7.97
C LEU A 162 39.45 7.88 6.55
N ARG A 163 40.61 8.54 6.43
CA ARG A 163 41.18 8.90 5.13
C ARG A 163 41.38 7.67 4.25
N GLY A 164 41.07 7.78 2.97
CA GLY A 164 41.09 6.66 2.03
C GLY A 164 40.03 5.60 2.23
N CYS A 165 39.02 5.85 3.12
CA CYS A 165 37.88 4.96 3.32
C CYS A 165 36.59 5.72 3.18
N ALA A 166 35.70 5.24 2.31
CA ALA A 166 34.33 5.72 2.23
C ALA A 166 33.55 5.20 3.42
N ALA A 167 32.86 6.09 4.14
CA ALA A 167 32.15 5.74 5.37
C ALA A 167 30.91 6.59 5.60
N ILE A 168 29.99 6.08 6.40
CA ILE A 168 28.84 6.81 6.91
C ILE A 168 28.82 6.76 8.43
N HIS A 169 28.39 7.85 9.04
CA HIS A 169 27.96 7.91 10.43
C HIS A 169 26.44 7.94 10.44
N LEU A 170 25.83 7.02 11.15
CA LEU A 170 24.40 6.98 11.41
C LEU A 170 24.16 7.21 12.89
N ARG A 171 23.23 8.12 13.19
CA ARG A 171 22.68 8.27 14.53
C ARG A 171 21.24 7.81 14.50
N LEU A 172 20.94 6.78 15.30
CA LEU A 172 19.62 6.22 15.49
C LEU A 172 19.05 6.71 16.81
N THR A 173 17.85 7.27 16.81
CA THR A 173 17.12 7.63 18.03
C THR A 173 16.30 6.41 18.46
N TYR A 174 16.42 6.00 19.73
CA TYR A 174 15.67 4.86 20.26
C TYR A 174 14.18 5.07 20.08
N ASP A 175 13.54 4.14 19.38
CA ASP A 175 12.11 4.11 19.13
C ASP A 175 11.73 2.67 18.81
N GLN A 176 10.83 2.11 19.58
CA GLN A 176 10.47 0.69 19.46
C GLN A 176 9.71 0.38 18.16
N ASP A 177 8.95 1.34 17.63
CA ASP A 177 8.20 1.17 16.39
C ASP A 177 9.12 1.29 15.16
N ALA A 178 10.13 2.18 15.23
CA ALA A 178 11.11 2.34 14.16
C ALA A 178 12.14 1.20 14.13
N PHE A 179 12.54 0.67 15.30
CA PHE A 179 13.60 -0.34 15.45
C PHE A 179 13.15 -1.54 16.32
N PRO A 180 12.10 -2.27 15.95
CA PRO A 180 11.54 -3.33 16.76
C PRO A 180 12.49 -4.53 16.97
N GLY A 181 13.45 -4.73 16.04
CA GLY A 181 14.47 -5.78 16.08
C GLY A 181 15.83 -5.35 16.63
N GLY A 182 15.98 -4.11 17.11
CA GLY A 182 17.26 -3.54 17.50
C GLY A 182 18.01 -2.92 16.32
N ILE A 183 19.34 -3.13 16.21
CA ILE A 183 20.16 -2.59 15.13
C ILE A 183 19.79 -3.31 13.83
N PRO A 184 19.25 -2.60 12.80
CA PRO A 184 18.87 -3.23 11.54
C PRO A 184 20.09 -3.65 10.72
N ASN A 185 19.89 -4.55 9.74
CA ASN A 185 20.87 -4.76 8.69
C ASN A 185 20.90 -3.53 7.76
N ILE A 186 22.06 -2.89 7.63
CA ILE A 186 22.24 -1.61 6.94
C ILE A 186 22.94 -1.83 5.62
N THR A 187 22.31 -1.47 4.51
CA THR A 187 22.93 -1.49 3.17
C THR A 187 22.85 -0.12 2.53
N VAL A 188 23.80 0.15 1.62
CA VAL A 188 23.97 1.47 1.03
C VAL A 188 24.22 1.34 -0.46
N ASP A 189 23.56 2.16 -1.27
CA ASP A 189 23.85 2.31 -2.68
C ASP A 189 25.12 3.12 -2.86
N LEU A 190 26.04 2.63 -3.68
CA LEU A 190 27.34 3.24 -3.94
C LEU A 190 27.57 3.40 -5.43
N GLU A 191 28.12 4.54 -5.84
CA GLU A 191 28.93 4.67 -7.05
C GLU A 191 30.39 4.60 -6.63
N GLY A 192 31.07 3.54 -7.06
CA GLY A 192 32.36 3.10 -6.55
C GLY A 192 33.56 4.01 -6.87
N LYS A 193 34.67 3.39 -7.14
CA LYS A 193 35.98 4.05 -7.30
C LYS A 193 35.94 5.18 -8.33
N ASN A 194 36.43 6.35 -7.93
CA ASN A 194 36.34 7.60 -8.73
C ASN A 194 37.70 8.08 -9.27
N ASP A 195 38.74 7.31 -9.07
CA ASP A 195 40.10 7.60 -9.48
C ASP A 195 40.68 6.52 -10.42
N ILE A 196 39.85 6.08 -11.40
CA ILE A 196 40.25 5.12 -12.44
C ILE A 196 40.87 5.90 -13.60
N PHE A 197 42.08 5.54 -13.96
CA PHE A 197 42.79 6.21 -15.06
C PHE A 197 42.22 5.79 -16.42
N ASP A 198 41.80 6.80 -17.19
CA ASP A 198 41.38 6.62 -18.58
C ASP A 198 42.50 7.12 -19.52
N PRO A 199 43.18 6.22 -20.26
CA PRO A 199 44.28 6.59 -21.14
C PRO A 199 43.83 7.36 -22.39
N ARG A 200 42.52 7.45 -22.66
CA ARG A 200 41.96 8.20 -23.77
C ARG A 200 41.88 9.71 -23.49
N THR A 201 41.62 10.05 -22.23
CA THR A 201 41.49 11.44 -21.75
C THR A 201 42.64 11.86 -20.86
N GLU A 202 43.54 10.95 -20.50
CA GLU A 202 44.66 11.13 -19.56
C GLU A 202 44.21 11.67 -18.19
N SER A 203 43.05 11.26 -17.75
CA SER A 203 42.47 11.75 -16.50
C SER A 203 42.00 10.59 -15.62
N PHE A 204 41.87 10.87 -14.31
CA PHE A 204 41.28 9.97 -13.34
C PHE A 204 39.80 10.27 -13.17
N VAL A 205 38.95 9.29 -13.44
CA VAL A 205 37.49 9.46 -13.44
C VAL A 205 36.79 8.25 -12.83
N TYR A 206 35.54 8.45 -12.45
CA TYR A 206 34.64 7.32 -12.21
C TYR A 206 34.32 6.63 -13.54
N SER A 207 34.39 5.31 -13.56
CA SER A 207 34.10 4.54 -14.76
C SER A 207 33.39 3.24 -14.44
N GLU A 208 32.39 2.89 -15.29
CA GLU A 208 31.78 1.55 -15.33
C GLU A 208 32.35 0.72 -16.50
N ASN A 209 33.36 1.23 -17.22
CA ASN A 209 33.97 0.56 -18.34
C ASN A 209 34.83 -0.62 -17.85
N PRO A 210 34.49 -1.89 -18.22
CA PRO A 210 35.13 -3.05 -17.65
C PRO A 210 36.60 -3.20 -18.01
N ALA A 211 37.04 -2.69 -19.19
CA ALA A 211 38.44 -2.69 -19.56
C ALA A 211 39.27 -1.75 -18.70
N LEU A 212 38.73 -0.54 -18.39
CA LEU A 212 39.39 0.42 -17.51
C LEU A 212 39.44 -0.07 -16.07
N CYS A 213 38.29 -0.63 -15.56
CA CYS A 213 38.23 -1.20 -14.22
C CYS A 213 39.23 -2.36 -14.03
N LEU A 214 39.35 -3.23 -15.03
CA LEU A 214 40.32 -4.33 -14.99
C LEU A 214 41.77 -3.80 -15.01
N ALA A 215 42.06 -2.80 -15.85
CA ALA A 215 43.37 -2.20 -15.93
C ALA A 215 43.76 -1.50 -14.61
N ASP A 216 42.82 -0.78 -13.98
CA ASP A 216 43.00 -0.16 -12.68
C ASP A 216 43.36 -1.20 -11.60
N TYR A 217 42.59 -2.30 -11.54
CA TYR A 217 42.88 -3.40 -10.63
C TYR A 217 44.25 -4.02 -10.88
N MET A 218 44.58 -4.35 -12.13
CA MET A 218 45.87 -4.96 -12.47
C MET A 218 47.04 -4.03 -12.20
N ALA A 219 46.91 -2.75 -12.41
CA ALA A 219 47.96 -1.75 -12.21
C ALA A 219 48.22 -1.39 -10.75
N HIS A 220 47.22 -1.65 -9.86
CA HIS A 220 47.29 -1.18 -8.47
C HIS A 220 48.51 -1.76 -7.71
N PRO A 221 49.31 -0.88 -7.01
CA PRO A 221 50.56 -1.32 -6.39
C PRO A 221 50.40 -2.18 -5.13
N GLU A 222 49.27 -2.03 -4.41
CA GLU A 222 49.06 -2.77 -3.16
C GLU A 222 48.25 -4.06 -3.37
N PHE A 223 47.16 -4.02 -4.13
CA PHE A 223 46.24 -5.15 -4.25
C PHE A 223 46.13 -5.75 -5.67
N GLY A 224 46.74 -5.11 -6.66
CA GLY A 224 46.83 -5.61 -8.03
C GLY A 224 48.06 -6.47 -8.28
N ILE A 225 48.35 -6.72 -9.54
CA ILE A 225 49.52 -7.44 -10.02
C ILE A 225 50.67 -6.49 -10.38
N ARG A 226 50.50 -5.17 -10.16
CA ARG A 226 51.47 -4.09 -10.44
C ARG A 226 51.82 -3.93 -11.94
N ALA A 227 50.88 -4.29 -12.83
CA ALA A 227 51.05 -4.11 -14.26
C ALA A 227 50.70 -2.68 -14.64
N ALA A 228 51.63 -1.75 -14.57
CA ALA A 228 51.36 -0.33 -14.84
C ALA A 228 50.97 -0.11 -16.31
N ILE A 229 50.02 0.79 -16.59
CA ILE A 229 49.57 1.10 -17.92
C ILE A 229 50.66 1.82 -18.72
N GLY A 230 51.03 1.29 -19.87
CA GLY A 230 52.07 1.83 -20.76
C GLY A 230 53.52 1.55 -20.33
N ALA A 231 53.74 0.79 -19.26
CA ALA A 231 55.06 0.33 -18.88
C ALA A 231 55.55 -0.84 -19.77
N ALA A 232 56.84 -1.04 -19.87
CA ALA A 232 57.43 -2.06 -20.72
C ALA A 232 57.05 -3.50 -20.32
N ASP A 233 56.72 -3.68 -19.02
CA ASP A 233 56.29 -4.94 -18.41
C ASP A 233 54.86 -4.85 -17.88
N GLY A 234 54.13 -3.85 -18.32
CA GLY A 234 52.77 -3.51 -17.86
C GLY A 234 51.67 -3.85 -18.84
N ILE A 235 50.64 -3.00 -18.87
CA ILE A 235 49.46 -3.13 -19.74
C ILE A 235 49.71 -2.31 -21.01
N ASP A 236 49.53 -2.94 -22.17
CA ASP A 236 49.61 -2.27 -23.46
C ASP A 236 48.53 -1.20 -23.58
N ARG A 237 48.93 0.06 -23.76
CA ARG A 237 48.04 1.21 -23.80
C ARG A 237 47.08 1.15 -24.99
N MET A 238 47.56 0.68 -26.15
CA MET A 238 46.77 0.67 -27.40
C MET A 238 45.64 -0.37 -27.30
N SER A 239 45.93 -1.56 -26.84
CA SER A 239 44.89 -2.61 -26.66
C SER A 239 43.87 -2.22 -25.59
N LEU A 240 44.30 -1.52 -24.52
CA LEU A 240 43.39 -0.99 -23.50
C LEU A 240 42.46 0.08 -24.07
N VAL A 241 42.95 1.02 -24.86
CA VAL A 241 42.15 2.06 -25.52
C VAL A 241 41.13 1.44 -26.47
N GLU A 242 41.56 0.46 -27.30
CA GLU A 242 40.68 -0.28 -28.19
C GLU A 242 39.58 -1.00 -27.39
N ALA A 243 39.94 -1.74 -26.36
CA ALA A 243 38.98 -2.48 -25.51
C ALA A 243 38.01 -1.53 -24.82
N ALA A 244 38.48 -0.39 -24.31
CA ALA A 244 37.63 0.61 -23.66
C ALA A 244 36.63 1.25 -24.66
N ASN A 245 37.06 1.56 -25.87
CA ASN A 245 36.16 2.08 -26.91
C ASN A 245 35.07 1.08 -27.28
N ILE A 246 35.41 -0.22 -27.43
CA ILE A 246 34.45 -1.28 -27.69
C ILE A 246 33.46 -1.42 -26.55
N CYS A 247 33.91 -1.35 -25.30
CA CYS A 247 33.02 -1.46 -24.15
C CYS A 247 32.00 -0.32 -24.08
N ASP A 248 32.40 0.89 -24.49
CA ASP A 248 31.53 2.08 -24.47
C ASP A 248 30.62 2.21 -25.71
N GLU A 249 30.73 1.31 -26.71
CA GLU A 249 29.82 1.33 -27.85
C GLU A 249 28.37 1.26 -27.39
N VAL A 250 27.53 2.12 -27.98
CA VAL A 250 26.11 2.20 -27.64
C VAL A 250 25.34 1.08 -28.31
N VAL A 251 24.64 0.27 -27.56
CA VAL A 251 23.80 -0.84 -28.03
C VAL A 251 22.34 -0.61 -27.63
N SER A 252 21.43 -0.81 -28.57
CA SER A 252 19.98 -0.69 -28.33
C SER A 252 19.47 -1.82 -27.46
N LYS A 253 18.55 -1.50 -26.56
CA LYS A 253 17.88 -2.48 -25.66
C LYS A 253 16.53 -2.91 -26.22
N VAL A 254 16.13 -4.13 -25.91
CA VAL A 254 14.73 -4.58 -26.08
C VAL A 254 13.83 -3.73 -25.18
N GLY A 255 12.72 -3.28 -25.70
CA GLY A 255 11.80 -2.38 -24.94
C GLY A 255 12.14 -0.89 -25.02
N GLY A 256 13.22 -0.51 -25.73
CA GLY A 256 13.63 0.88 -25.95
C GLY A 256 14.81 1.33 -25.10
N GLY A 257 15.39 2.45 -25.51
CA GLY A 257 16.61 3.00 -24.89
C GLY A 257 17.89 2.31 -25.36
N SER A 258 19.00 2.70 -24.77
CA SER A 258 20.33 2.19 -25.09
C SER A 258 21.16 2.00 -23.83
N GLU A 259 22.23 1.22 -23.95
CA GLU A 259 23.21 0.96 -22.89
C GLU A 259 24.61 0.82 -23.51
N PRO A 260 25.70 0.94 -22.73
CA PRO A 260 27.01 0.56 -23.23
C PRO A 260 27.06 -0.94 -23.58
N ARG A 261 27.88 -1.30 -24.51
CA ARG A 261 28.04 -2.71 -24.93
C ARG A 261 28.35 -3.59 -23.73
N TYR A 262 29.22 -3.13 -22.82
CA TYR A 262 29.61 -3.81 -21.59
C TYR A 262 29.77 -2.83 -20.44
N ALA A 263 29.45 -3.28 -19.24
CA ALA A 263 29.64 -2.51 -18.02
C ALA A 263 30.16 -3.42 -16.89
N CYS A 264 30.96 -2.84 -16.00
CA CYS A 264 31.50 -3.48 -14.81
C CYS A 264 30.95 -2.85 -13.55
N ASN A 265 30.15 -3.59 -12.82
CA ASN A 265 29.48 -3.15 -11.61
C ASN A 265 29.57 -4.23 -10.54
N GLY A 266 30.26 -3.99 -9.43
CA GLY A 266 30.39 -5.02 -8.41
C GLY A 266 31.44 -4.70 -7.36
N VAL A 267 31.61 -5.64 -6.44
CA VAL A 267 32.51 -5.52 -5.27
C VAL A 267 33.55 -6.63 -5.31
N ILE A 268 34.80 -6.26 -5.11
CA ILE A 268 35.93 -7.16 -4.99
C ILE A 268 36.35 -7.24 -3.53
N SER A 269 36.48 -8.48 -3.01
CA SER A 269 37.18 -8.70 -1.73
C SER A 269 38.65 -9.02 -1.96
N LEU A 270 39.55 -8.36 -1.25
CA LEU A 270 40.97 -8.63 -1.34
C LEU A 270 41.41 -9.97 -0.69
N SER A 271 40.46 -10.73 -0.14
CA SER A 271 40.70 -12.13 0.26
C SER A 271 40.72 -13.09 -0.93
N GLU A 272 40.18 -12.69 -2.08
CA GLU A 272 40.13 -13.52 -3.26
C GLU A 272 41.47 -13.52 -4.02
N ALA A 273 41.77 -14.64 -4.65
CA ALA A 273 43.01 -14.74 -5.45
C ALA A 273 42.91 -13.81 -6.69
N PRO A 274 44.00 -13.08 -7.04
CA PRO A 274 43.97 -12.15 -8.19
C PRO A 274 43.51 -12.77 -9.52
N LYS A 275 43.81 -14.04 -9.73
CA LYS A 275 43.31 -14.78 -10.91
C LYS A 275 41.81 -14.85 -10.96
N VAL A 276 41.15 -15.14 -9.84
CA VAL A 276 39.68 -15.23 -9.74
C VAL A 276 39.04 -13.88 -10.00
N ILE A 277 39.62 -12.82 -9.44
CA ILE A 277 39.14 -11.44 -9.63
C ILE A 277 39.24 -11.05 -11.12
N ILE A 278 40.42 -11.27 -11.74
CA ILE A 278 40.64 -10.96 -13.16
C ILE A 278 39.68 -11.75 -14.05
N GLU A 279 39.49 -13.06 -13.82
CA GLU A 279 38.57 -13.89 -14.58
C GLU A 279 37.11 -13.43 -14.40
N GLY A 280 36.72 -13.03 -13.17
CA GLY A 280 35.44 -12.46 -12.88
C GLY A 280 35.18 -11.14 -13.63
N MET A 281 36.16 -10.23 -13.61
CA MET A 281 36.06 -8.95 -14.35
C MET A 281 36.05 -9.18 -15.87
N LEU A 282 36.83 -10.12 -16.40
CA LEU A 282 36.83 -10.48 -17.84
C LEU A 282 35.48 -11.04 -18.30
N SER A 283 34.75 -11.72 -17.41
CA SER A 283 33.41 -12.23 -17.72
C SER A 283 32.40 -11.11 -18.04
N ALA A 284 32.57 -9.91 -17.47
CA ALA A 284 31.66 -8.78 -17.68
C ALA A 284 31.65 -8.21 -19.09
N PHE A 285 32.69 -8.52 -19.89
CA PHE A 285 32.79 -8.00 -21.26
C PHE A 285 33.27 -9.06 -22.28
N ALA A 286 33.07 -10.33 -21.96
CA ALA A 286 33.59 -11.47 -22.74
C ALA A 286 35.05 -11.32 -23.12
N GLY A 287 35.82 -10.63 -22.25
CA GLY A 287 37.16 -10.16 -22.48
C GLY A 287 38.20 -11.26 -22.38
N ARG A 288 39.38 -10.94 -22.86
CA ARG A 288 40.59 -11.75 -22.74
C ARG A 288 41.77 -10.90 -22.32
N CYS A 289 42.60 -11.47 -21.47
CA CYS A 289 43.82 -10.87 -21.07
C CYS A 289 44.98 -11.81 -21.43
N ALA A 290 45.86 -11.37 -22.33
CA ALA A 290 46.98 -12.15 -22.81
C ALA A 290 48.30 -11.52 -22.35
N PHE A 291 49.18 -12.34 -21.77
CA PHE A 291 50.55 -11.93 -21.49
C PHE A 291 51.49 -12.50 -22.56
N SER A 292 52.06 -11.64 -23.37
CA SER A 292 52.91 -12.03 -24.46
C SER A 292 54.03 -10.99 -24.68
N GLY A 293 55.27 -11.45 -24.78
CA GLY A 293 56.42 -10.56 -24.94
C GLY A 293 56.68 -9.63 -23.75
N GLY A 294 56.28 -10.03 -22.54
CA GLY A 294 56.47 -9.23 -21.35
C GLY A 294 55.37 -8.23 -21.08
N ILE A 295 54.33 -8.13 -21.95
CA ILE A 295 53.30 -7.08 -21.89
C ILE A 295 51.92 -7.77 -21.80
N TRP A 296 51.05 -7.19 -20.97
CA TRP A 296 49.64 -7.56 -20.86
C TRP A 296 48.79 -6.85 -21.94
N ARG A 297 48.03 -7.59 -22.72
CA ARG A 297 47.07 -7.06 -23.68
C ARG A 297 45.65 -7.40 -23.25
N ILE A 298 44.82 -6.41 -23.20
CA ILE A 298 43.40 -6.53 -22.82
C ILE A 298 42.57 -6.41 -24.11
N HIS A 299 41.72 -7.41 -24.39
CA HIS A 299 40.85 -7.43 -25.56
C HIS A 299 39.40 -7.58 -25.08
N ALA A 300 38.49 -6.74 -25.59
CA ALA A 300 37.07 -6.88 -25.39
C ALA A 300 36.46 -7.91 -26.34
N GLY A 301 35.29 -8.43 -25.93
CA GLY A 301 34.52 -9.38 -26.74
C GLY A 301 33.84 -8.72 -27.93
N ALA A 302 34.58 -8.46 -28.99
CA ALA A 302 34.13 -7.93 -30.27
C ALA A 302 34.85 -8.55 -31.43
N TRP A 303 34.26 -8.42 -32.61
CA TRP A 303 34.97 -8.82 -33.85
C TRP A 303 36.12 -7.85 -34.14
N ARG A 304 37.28 -8.43 -34.43
CA ARG A 304 38.44 -7.68 -34.91
C ARG A 304 38.84 -8.21 -36.29
N PRO A 305 39.15 -7.33 -37.23
CA PRO A 305 39.61 -7.76 -38.54
C PRO A 305 40.94 -8.55 -38.44
N PRO A 306 41.16 -9.58 -39.27
CA PRO A 306 42.42 -10.31 -39.28
C PRO A 306 43.63 -9.42 -39.56
N THR A 307 44.67 -9.55 -38.75
CA THR A 307 45.91 -8.74 -38.84
C THR A 307 47.00 -9.44 -39.63
N VAL A 308 46.96 -10.80 -39.66
CA VAL A 308 48.00 -11.60 -40.33
C VAL A 308 47.33 -12.66 -41.21
N ALA A 309 47.79 -12.79 -42.40
CA ALA A 309 47.40 -13.87 -43.33
C ALA A 309 48.42 -15.03 -43.29
N LEU A 310 48.00 -16.15 -42.71
CA LEU A 310 48.85 -17.37 -42.69
C LEU A 310 48.54 -18.25 -43.91
N THR A 311 49.60 -18.65 -44.62
CA THR A 311 49.53 -19.51 -45.78
C THR A 311 50.43 -20.74 -45.58
N SER A 312 50.47 -21.66 -46.55
CA SER A 312 51.39 -22.80 -46.57
C SER A 312 52.88 -22.40 -46.41
N ASP A 313 53.20 -21.15 -46.82
CA ASP A 313 54.57 -20.62 -46.74
C ASP A 313 55.04 -20.32 -45.34
N HIS A 314 54.09 -20.13 -44.42
CA HIS A 314 54.33 -19.92 -42.99
C HIS A 314 54.40 -21.20 -42.18
N ILE A 315 54.06 -22.35 -42.79
CA ILE A 315 53.90 -23.64 -42.13
C ILE A 315 55.11 -24.52 -42.39
N ARG A 316 55.52 -25.27 -41.37
CA ARG A 316 56.53 -26.32 -41.53
C ARG A 316 55.90 -27.56 -42.19
N GLN A 317 56.71 -28.32 -42.83
CA GLN A 317 56.22 -29.55 -43.43
C GLN A 317 55.71 -30.54 -42.40
N GLY A 318 54.48 -30.98 -42.54
CA GLY A 318 53.78 -31.77 -41.50
C GLY A 318 53.36 -31.02 -40.24
N GLY A 319 53.56 -29.68 -40.22
CA GLY A 319 53.35 -28.88 -39.03
C GLY A 319 51.92 -28.42 -38.80
N LEU A 320 50.88 -29.10 -39.32
CA LEU A 320 49.50 -28.79 -39.05
C LEU A 320 48.77 -29.98 -38.43
N THR A 321 48.07 -29.71 -37.29
CA THR A 321 47.17 -30.66 -36.70
C THR A 321 45.80 -29.99 -36.54
N LEU A 322 44.75 -30.68 -37.01
CA LEU A 322 43.38 -30.16 -36.97
C LEU A 322 42.53 -31.04 -36.06
N ALA A 323 41.90 -30.38 -35.07
CA ALA A 323 40.78 -30.94 -34.35
C ALA A 323 39.50 -30.26 -34.83
N THR A 324 38.61 -31.01 -35.47
CA THR A 324 37.39 -30.42 -36.12
C THR A 324 36.24 -30.26 -35.18
N ARG A 325 36.19 -31.08 -34.10
CA ARG A 325 35.05 -31.07 -33.14
C ARG A 325 35.58 -31.32 -31.73
N VAL A 326 34.87 -30.77 -30.77
CA VAL A 326 35.04 -31.11 -29.35
C VAL A 326 34.19 -32.32 -28.98
N SER A 327 34.43 -32.93 -27.82
CA SER A 327 33.59 -34.03 -27.36
C SER A 327 32.14 -33.60 -27.12
N ARG A 328 31.20 -34.52 -27.31
CA ARG A 328 29.77 -34.26 -27.12
C ARG A 328 29.47 -33.73 -25.68
N SER A 329 30.20 -34.19 -24.68
CA SER A 329 30.09 -33.76 -23.29
C SER A 329 30.49 -32.29 -23.02
N GLN A 330 31.20 -31.68 -23.98
CA GLN A 330 31.69 -30.30 -23.92
C GLN A 330 30.84 -29.36 -24.79
N ASN A 331 29.93 -29.93 -25.57
CA ASN A 331 29.08 -29.18 -26.47
C ASN A 331 27.77 -28.83 -25.77
N PHE A 332 27.28 -27.62 -26.03
CA PHE A 332 26.00 -27.12 -25.50
C PHE A 332 25.28 -26.27 -26.55
N ASN A 333 23.96 -26.12 -26.40
CA ASN A 333 23.11 -25.38 -27.33
C ASN A 333 22.23 -24.36 -26.64
N GLY A 334 22.48 -24.11 -25.33
CA GLY A 334 21.89 -23.06 -24.54
C GLY A 334 22.81 -22.63 -23.40
N VAL A 335 22.74 -21.36 -23.05
CA VAL A 335 23.46 -20.76 -21.93
C VAL A 335 22.45 -20.09 -21.04
N ARG A 336 22.55 -20.37 -19.75
CA ARG A 336 21.78 -19.76 -18.69
C ARG A 336 22.71 -19.38 -17.54
N GLY A 337 22.22 -18.64 -16.56
CA GLY A 337 23.06 -18.31 -15.42
C GLY A 337 22.54 -17.11 -14.68
N GLN A 338 23.38 -16.61 -13.81
CA GLN A 338 23.00 -15.56 -12.86
C GLN A 338 23.81 -14.28 -13.06
N PHE A 339 23.15 -13.17 -12.78
CA PHE A 339 23.73 -11.83 -12.72
C PHE A 339 23.27 -11.13 -11.44
N VAL A 340 23.81 -9.98 -11.09
CA VAL A 340 23.38 -9.18 -9.95
C VAL A 340 22.25 -8.25 -10.41
N SER A 341 21.03 -8.45 -9.90
CA SER A 341 19.86 -7.68 -10.33
C SER A 341 19.56 -6.50 -9.37
N PRO A 342 19.73 -5.24 -9.81
CA PRO A 342 19.26 -4.09 -9.02
C PRO A 342 17.75 -4.11 -8.78
N GLU A 343 16.98 -4.70 -9.70
CA GLU A 343 15.53 -4.84 -9.61
C GLU A 343 15.12 -5.88 -8.55
N ASN A 344 16.00 -6.84 -8.25
CA ASN A 344 15.86 -7.83 -7.19
C ASN A 344 16.75 -7.51 -5.98
N ASP A 345 16.74 -6.25 -5.52
CA ASP A 345 17.50 -5.77 -4.35
C ASP A 345 19.00 -6.11 -4.38
N TRP A 346 19.62 -6.08 -5.57
CA TRP A 346 21.02 -6.42 -5.79
C TRP A 346 21.39 -7.86 -5.39
N GLN A 347 20.39 -8.74 -5.37
CA GLN A 347 20.61 -10.17 -5.19
C GLN A 347 20.95 -10.83 -6.52
N PRO A 348 21.64 -11.99 -6.48
CA PRO A 348 21.77 -12.84 -7.64
C PRO A 348 20.39 -13.23 -8.18
N ASP A 349 20.22 -13.12 -9.49
CA ASP A 349 19.00 -13.51 -10.17
C ASP A 349 19.30 -14.12 -11.54
N ASP A 350 18.40 -14.94 -12.06
CA ASP A 350 18.56 -15.59 -13.33
C ASP A 350 18.23 -14.64 -14.49
N PHE A 351 19.14 -14.46 -15.43
CA PHE A 351 18.82 -13.73 -16.65
C PHE A 351 18.06 -14.65 -17.64
N PRO A 352 17.25 -14.09 -18.56
CA PRO A 352 16.59 -14.89 -19.60
C PRO A 352 17.59 -15.68 -20.41
N ALA A 353 17.51 -17.01 -20.37
CA ALA A 353 18.46 -17.90 -20.99
C ALA A 353 18.54 -17.67 -22.51
N TYR A 354 19.75 -17.70 -23.06
CA TYR A 354 20.00 -17.65 -24.51
C TYR A 354 20.18 -19.06 -25.05
N ALA A 355 19.36 -19.46 -26.04
CA ALA A 355 19.39 -20.77 -26.61
C ALA A 355 19.13 -20.71 -28.12
N SER A 356 19.77 -21.60 -28.89
CA SER A 356 19.63 -21.70 -30.34
C SER A 356 18.87 -22.98 -30.72
N ASP A 357 17.77 -22.83 -31.44
CA ASP A 357 16.99 -23.96 -31.95
C ASP A 357 17.68 -24.63 -33.17
N VAL A 358 18.52 -23.88 -33.89
CA VAL A 358 19.35 -24.43 -34.94
C VAL A 358 20.34 -25.42 -34.34
N TYR A 359 21.05 -25.04 -33.30
CA TYR A 359 21.98 -25.92 -32.60
C TYR A 359 21.29 -27.06 -31.87
N LEU A 360 20.06 -26.86 -31.40
CA LEU A 360 19.24 -27.94 -30.86
C LEU A 360 18.98 -29.04 -31.90
N ALA A 361 18.59 -28.63 -33.11
CA ALA A 361 18.33 -29.57 -34.21
C ALA A 361 19.62 -30.30 -34.64
N GLU A 362 20.75 -29.57 -34.72
CA GLU A 362 22.08 -30.18 -35.04
C GLU A 362 22.51 -31.20 -33.99
N ASP A 363 22.14 -31.02 -32.72
CA ASP A 363 22.45 -31.91 -31.60
C ASP A 363 21.41 -33.04 -31.42
N GLY A 364 20.52 -33.23 -32.40
CA GLY A 364 19.51 -34.28 -32.38
C GLY A 364 18.32 -34.03 -31.45
N GLY A 365 18.03 -32.76 -31.14
CA GLY A 365 16.88 -32.34 -30.34
C GLY A 365 17.11 -32.37 -28.82
N GLU A 366 18.31 -32.68 -28.36
CA GLU A 366 18.65 -32.69 -26.95
C GLU A 366 19.13 -31.29 -26.51
N ARG A 367 18.42 -30.66 -25.51
CA ARG A 367 18.80 -29.38 -24.96
C ARG A 367 19.89 -29.56 -23.90
N VAL A 368 21.09 -29.06 -24.18
CA VAL A 368 22.24 -29.10 -23.27
C VAL A 368 22.56 -27.68 -22.82
N TRP A 369 22.48 -27.43 -21.52
CA TRP A 369 22.70 -26.13 -20.92
C TRP A 369 24.14 -25.95 -20.40
N ARG A 370 24.66 -24.71 -20.54
CA ARG A 370 25.85 -24.23 -19.86
C ARG A 370 25.46 -23.17 -18.86
N ASP A 371 25.85 -23.37 -17.62
CA ASP A 371 25.64 -22.37 -16.57
C ASP A 371 26.82 -21.42 -16.51
N ILE A 372 26.53 -20.08 -16.44
CA ILE A 372 27.53 -19.01 -16.26
C ILE A 372 27.19 -18.11 -15.10
N SER A 373 28.21 -17.52 -14.48
CA SER A 373 28.06 -16.57 -13.39
C SER A 373 28.70 -15.24 -13.80
N LEU A 374 27.93 -14.13 -13.66
CA LEU A 374 28.32 -12.80 -14.11
C LEU A 374 28.33 -11.83 -12.91
N PRO A 375 29.36 -11.90 -12.03
CA PRO A 375 29.39 -11.16 -10.76
C PRO A 375 29.56 -9.64 -10.89
N PHE A 376 29.98 -9.16 -12.07
CA PHE A 376 30.17 -7.74 -12.35
C PHE A 376 29.17 -7.20 -13.37
N THR A 377 28.10 -7.92 -13.67
CA THR A 377 27.06 -7.53 -14.62
C THR A 377 25.76 -7.28 -13.86
N ILE A 378 25.16 -6.11 -14.08
CA ILE A 378 23.88 -5.70 -13.45
C ILE A 378 22.75 -5.49 -14.47
N SER A 379 23.03 -5.72 -15.75
CA SER A 379 22.03 -5.60 -16.83
C SER A 379 21.72 -6.98 -17.40
N ALA A 380 20.46 -7.37 -17.38
CA ALA A 380 20.00 -8.62 -17.99
C ALA A 380 20.21 -8.66 -19.51
N SER A 381 20.19 -7.51 -20.19
CA SER A 381 20.48 -7.38 -21.61
C SER A 381 21.96 -7.66 -21.92
N ILE A 382 22.87 -7.10 -21.11
CA ILE A 382 24.30 -7.41 -21.21
C ILE A 382 24.54 -8.89 -20.91
N ALA A 383 23.90 -9.45 -19.89
CA ALA A 383 24.04 -10.85 -19.53
C ALA A 383 23.63 -11.80 -20.67
N GLN A 384 22.51 -11.51 -21.36
CA GLN A 384 22.09 -12.29 -22.53
C GLN A 384 23.05 -12.18 -23.70
N ARG A 385 23.63 -10.97 -23.94
CA ARG A 385 24.65 -10.75 -24.96
C ARG A 385 25.91 -11.56 -24.67
N LEU A 386 26.35 -11.58 -23.43
CA LEU A 386 27.47 -12.41 -22.98
C LEU A 386 27.19 -13.90 -23.13
N ALA A 387 25.96 -14.33 -22.83
CA ALA A 387 25.52 -15.71 -23.01
C ALA A 387 25.54 -16.13 -24.49
N LYS A 388 25.09 -15.24 -25.42
CA LYS A 388 25.23 -15.50 -26.87
C LYS A 388 26.67 -15.68 -27.26
N ILE A 389 27.56 -14.77 -26.85
CA ILE A 389 28.99 -14.86 -27.20
C ILE A 389 29.61 -16.14 -26.67
N GLU A 390 29.26 -16.60 -25.48
CA GLU A 390 29.74 -17.86 -24.91
C GLU A 390 29.26 -19.06 -25.76
N LEU A 391 27.95 -19.06 -26.12
CA LEU A 391 27.39 -20.10 -26.98
C LEU A 391 28.07 -20.13 -28.35
N GLU A 392 28.12 -19.00 -29.05
CA GLU A 392 28.68 -18.92 -30.41
C GLU A 392 30.17 -19.25 -30.45
N ARG A 393 30.94 -18.80 -29.44
CA ARG A 393 32.35 -19.20 -29.29
C ARG A 393 32.51 -20.72 -29.12
N ALA A 394 31.64 -21.34 -28.32
CA ALA A 394 31.67 -22.78 -28.10
C ALA A 394 31.36 -23.57 -29.38
N ARG A 395 30.45 -23.04 -30.19
CA ARG A 395 30.09 -23.67 -31.49
C ARG A 395 31.15 -23.52 -32.58
N ARG A 396 32.10 -22.60 -32.45
CA ARG A 396 33.30 -22.52 -33.29
C ARG A 396 34.33 -23.51 -32.75
N GLN A 397 34.11 -24.80 -33.06
CA GLN A 397 34.82 -25.93 -32.42
C GLN A 397 36.19 -26.17 -32.96
N MET A 398 36.44 -25.74 -34.24
CA MET A 398 37.67 -26.10 -34.95
C MET A 398 38.89 -25.46 -34.29
N THR A 399 39.85 -26.29 -33.98
CA THR A 399 41.15 -25.90 -33.45
C THR A 399 42.28 -26.39 -34.32
N VAL A 400 43.15 -25.49 -34.71
CA VAL A 400 44.33 -25.79 -35.51
C VAL A 400 45.58 -25.55 -34.68
N ARG A 401 46.43 -26.52 -34.61
CA ARG A 401 47.78 -26.33 -34.13
C ARG A 401 48.68 -26.22 -35.35
N LEU A 402 49.47 -25.14 -35.37
CA LEU A 402 50.33 -24.77 -36.44
C LEU A 402 51.76 -24.66 -35.94
N SER A 403 52.64 -25.59 -36.34
CA SER A 403 54.09 -25.46 -36.17
C SER A 403 54.63 -24.59 -37.30
N GLY A 404 54.92 -23.32 -36.95
CA GLY A 404 55.24 -22.29 -37.90
C GLY A 404 56.72 -22.20 -38.24
N LYS A 405 57.01 -21.56 -39.38
CA LYS A 405 58.31 -20.97 -39.65
C LYS A 405 58.42 -19.63 -38.91
N LEU A 406 59.59 -19.02 -38.85
CA LEU A 406 59.80 -17.76 -38.12
C LEU A 406 58.87 -16.63 -38.60
N SER A 407 58.48 -16.64 -39.89
CA SER A 407 57.50 -15.70 -40.48
C SER A 407 56.15 -15.76 -39.81
N ALA A 408 55.76 -16.85 -39.17
CA ALA A 408 54.51 -16.99 -38.45
C ALA A 408 54.54 -16.26 -37.08
N TRP A 409 55.73 -15.78 -36.63
CA TRP A 409 55.89 -15.00 -35.41
C TRP A 409 55.18 -13.61 -35.43
N ALA A 410 54.77 -13.15 -36.62
CA ALA A 410 54.01 -11.90 -36.76
C ALA A 410 52.65 -11.96 -36.04
N ALA A 411 52.09 -13.14 -35.77
CA ALA A 411 50.84 -13.36 -35.07
C ALA A 411 51.09 -13.53 -33.55
N THR A 412 50.45 -12.75 -32.73
CA THR A 412 50.53 -12.80 -31.25
C THR A 412 49.24 -13.33 -30.63
N VAL A 413 49.31 -13.76 -29.35
CA VAL A 413 48.12 -14.25 -28.63
C VAL A 413 47.06 -13.16 -28.55
N GLY A 414 45.82 -13.48 -28.94
CA GLY A 414 44.71 -12.59 -29.01
C GLY A 414 44.44 -11.99 -30.40
N ASP A 415 45.39 -12.09 -31.35
CA ASP A 415 45.15 -11.64 -32.72
C ASP A 415 44.18 -12.53 -33.46
N VAL A 416 43.44 -11.92 -34.39
CA VAL A 416 42.67 -12.66 -35.40
C VAL A 416 43.55 -12.80 -36.66
N VAL A 417 43.68 -14.02 -37.15
CA VAL A 417 44.47 -14.35 -38.36
C VAL A 417 43.63 -15.07 -39.38
N THR A 418 43.96 -14.95 -40.63
CA THR A 418 43.36 -15.83 -41.66
C THR A 418 44.29 -16.99 -41.96
N LEU A 419 43.77 -18.18 -42.13
CA LEU A 419 44.50 -19.37 -42.59
C LEU A 419 44.01 -19.81 -43.96
N SER A 420 44.91 -19.79 -44.92
CA SER A 420 44.69 -20.38 -46.26
C SER A 420 45.50 -21.67 -46.42
N TYR A 421 44.79 -22.80 -46.55
CA TYR A 421 45.43 -24.10 -46.73
C TYR A 421 44.60 -24.96 -47.68
N ALA A 422 45.02 -25.04 -48.94
CA ALA A 422 44.23 -25.65 -49.98
C ALA A 422 43.89 -27.15 -49.75
N ARG A 423 44.78 -27.92 -49.09
CA ARG A 423 44.55 -29.34 -48.78
C ARG A 423 43.33 -29.56 -47.86
N TRP A 424 42.99 -28.59 -47.04
CA TRP A 424 41.80 -28.64 -46.10
C TRP A 424 40.65 -27.78 -46.60
N GLY A 425 40.78 -27.16 -47.79
CA GLY A 425 39.76 -26.27 -48.34
C GLY A 425 39.64 -24.93 -47.61
N PHE A 426 40.64 -24.53 -46.86
CA PHE A 426 40.64 -23.23 -46.19
C PHE A 426 41.06 -22.12 -47.14
N ALA A 427 40.14 -21.18 -47.39
CA ALA A 427 40.36 -19.99 -48.17
C ALA A 427 40.17 -18.76 -47.24
N ALA A 428 41.27 -18.23 -46.73
CA ALA A 428 41.29 -17.12 -45.78
C ALA A 428 40.34 -17.29 -44.57
N LYS A 429 40.24 -18.54 -44.04
CA LYS A 429 39.37 -18.85 -42.91
C LYS A 429 39.88 -18.16 -41.66
N PRO A 430 39.03 -17.41 -40.94
CA PRO A 430 39.44 -16.65 -39.75
C PRO A 430 39.63 -17.56 -38.53
N PHE A 431 40.69 -17.33 -37.81
CA PHE A 431 41.03 -17.97 -36.54
C PHE A 431 41.54 -16.90 -35.55
N GLU A 432 41.30 -17.13 -34.28
CA GLU A 432 41.90 -16.36 -33.19
C GLU A 432 43.11 -17.13 -32.61
N VAL A 433 44.20 -16.45 -32.34
CA VAL A 433 45.40 -17.02 -31.73
C VAL A 433 45.18 -17.18 -30.25
N HIS A 434 44.97 -18.42 -29.79
CA HIS A 434 44.76 -18.74 -28.39
C HIS A 434 46.05 -19.04 -27.62
N GLY A 435 47.08 -19.48 -28.31
CA GLY A 435 48.38 -19.79 -27.72
C GLY A 435 49.52 -19.58 -28.70
N LEU A 436 50.61 -19.09 -28.20
CA LEU A 436 51.89 -19.00 -28.89
C LEU A 436 52.98 -19.57 -27.96
N SER A 437 53.68 -20.59 -28.41
CA SER A 437 54.84 -21.14 -27.74
C SER A 437 56.01 -21.19 -28.68
N LEU A 438 57.19 -21.27 -28.12
CA LEU A 438 58.42 -21.45 -28.88
C LEU A 438 58.89 -22.86 -28.71
N ASP A 439 59.03 -23.59 -29.86
CA ASP A 439 59.59 -24.93 -29.91
C ASP A 439 61.05 -24.84 -30.26
N LEU A 440 61.86 -25.43 -29.40
CA LEU A 440 63.32 -25.55 -29.62
C LEU A 440 63.60 -26.90 -30.21
N THR A 441 63.83 -26.94 -31.50
CA THR A 441 64.10 -28.16 -32.23
C THR A 441 65.62 -28.26 -32.49
N ALA A 442 66.28 -29.29 -32.00
CA ALA A 442 67.68 -29.56 -32.32
C ALA A 442 67.80 -30.11 -33.78
N THR A 443 68.76 -29.54 -34.50
CA THR A 443 69.15 -30.01 -35.86
C THR A 443 70.61 -30.43 -35.81
N GLY A 444 71.02 -31.18 -36.80
CA GLY A 444 72.41 -31.63 -36.84
C GLY A 444 73.47 -30.53 -36.74
N ASP A 445 73.14 -29.34 -37.19
CA ASP A 445 74.01 -28.14 -37.18
C ASP A 445 73.71 -27.05 -36.17
N GLY A 446 72.84 -27.36 -35.20
CA GLY A 446 72.38 -26.39 -34.16
C GLY A 446 70.96 -26.55 -33.67
N ALA A 447 70.39 -25.50 -33.05
CA ALA A 447 69.04 -25.45 -32.55
C ALA A 447 68.22 -24.38 -33.31
N LEU A 448 67.03 -24.76 -33.72
CA LEU A 448 66.03 -23.85 -34.34
C LEU A 448 64.93 -23.50 -33.33
N LEU A 449 64.77 -22.23 -33.13
CA LEU A 449 63.64 -21.71 -32.33
C LEU A 449 62.49 -21.32 -33.28
N LEU A 450 61.39 -22.02 -33.14
CA LEU A 450 60.24 -21.88 -34.06
C LEU A 450 58.92 -21.68 -33.31
N PRO A 451 58.04 -20.82 -33.83
CA PRO A 451 56.75 -20.59 -33.19
C PRO A 451 55.76 -21.76 -33.40
N GLU A 452 55.10 -22.16 -32.32
CA GLU A 452 53.86 -23.00 -32.36
C GLU A 452 52.68 -22.14 -32.00
N LEU A 453 51.71 -22.11 -32.90
CA LEU A 453 50.44 -21.37 -32.72
C LEU A 453 49.29 -22.36 -32.46
N VAL A 454 48.45 -22.01 -31.49
CA VAL A 454 47.16 -22.65 -31.27
C VAL A 454 46.09 -21.68 -31.74
N LEU A 455 45.42 -22.05 -32.82
CA LEU A 455 44.41 -21.23 -33.50
C LEU A 455 43.04 -21.83 -33.24
N ARG A 456 42.10 -21.01 -32.82
CA ARG A 456 40.70 -21.42 -32.66
C ARG A 456 39.82 -20.68 -33.65
N GLU A 457 38.91 -21.41 -34.29
CA GLU A 457 37.98 -20.85 -35.22
C GLU A 457 37.17 -19.68 -34.60
N THR A 458 36.99 -18.59 -35.36
CA THR A 458 36.19 -17.45 -34.98
C THR A 458 35.40 -16.94 -36.17
N SER A 459 34.43 -16.06 -35.90
CA SER A 459 33.56 -15.45 -36.93
C SER A 459 33.00 -14.15 -36.42
N PRO A 460 32.73 -13.15 -37.31
CA PRO A 460 31.98 -11.94 -36.93
C PRO A 460 30.63 -12.27 -36.25
N LEU A 461 29.94 -13.30 -36.69
CA LEU A 461 28.64 -13.74 -36.15
C LEU A 461 28.64 -14.07 -34.64
N VAL A 462 29.84 -14.34 -34.08
CA VAL A 462 29.97 -14.56 -32.61
C VAL A 462 29.58 -13.29 -31.80
N TYR A 463 29.86 -12.12 -32.40
CA TYR A 463 29.75 -10.83 -31.71
C TYR A 463 28.59 -9.94 -32.19
N ASP A 464 27.92 -10.38 -33.27
CA ASP A 464 26.73 -9.72 -33.77
C ASP A 464 25.62 -9.77 -32.72
N TRP A 465 24.92 -8.68 -32.56
CA TRP A 465 23.81 -8.57 -31.62
C TRP A 465 22.73 -7.65 -32.16
N ALA A 466 21.51 -8.13 -32.22
CA ALA A 466 20.33 -7.33 -32.50
C ALA A 466 19.47 -7.23 -31.23
N ALA A 467 18.86 -6.07 -31.01
CA ALA A 467 17.98 -5.86 -29.85
C ALA A 467 16.82 -6.88 -29.79
N SER A 468 16.37 -7.37 -30.97
CA SER A 468 15.31 -8.38 -31.08
C SER A 468 15.70 -9.77 -30.55
N GLU A 469 16.99 -10.03 -30.36
CA GLU A 469 17.47 -11.29 -29.78
C GLU A 469 17.33 -11.35 -28.28
N ALA A 470 17.26 -10.17 -27.63
CA ALA A 470 17.08 -10.10 -26.20
C ALA A 470 15.61 -10.38 -25.81
N ARG A 471 15.44 -11.12 -24.72
CA ARG A 471 14.16 -11.26 -24.03
C ARG A 471 14.07 -10.24 -22.93
N ILE A 472 12.86 -9.70 -22.70
CA ILE A 472 12.63 -8.78 -21.58
C ILE A 472 12.81 -9.55 -20.28
N TYR A 473 13.67 -9.04 -19.42
CA TYR A 473 13.81 -9.51 -18.05
C TYR A 473 12.66 -8.95 -17.23
N ALA A 474 11.92 -9.82 -16.57
CA ALA A 474 10.93 -9.44 -15.56
C ALA A 474 11.45 -9.95 -14.22
N ALA A 475 11.82 -9.02 -13.35
CA ALA A 475 12.15 -9.37 -11.98
C ALA A 475 10.94 -10.06 -11.32
N ALA A 476 11.20 -11.02 -10.44
CA ALA A 476 10.14 -11.60 -9.63
C ALA A 476 9.40 -10.46 -8.91
N PRO A 477 8.05 -10.46 -8.90
CA PRO A 477 7.32 -9.43 -8.22
C PRO A 477 7.77 -9.40 -6.75
N ARG A 478 8.11 -8.22 -6.26
CA ARG A 478 8.43 -8.04 -4.85
C ARG A 478 7.21 -8.41 -4.04
N THR A 479 7.22 -9.57 -3.45
CA THR A 479 6.29 -9.92 -2.39
C THR A 479 6.78 -9.18 -1.14
N SER A 480 6.39 -7.92 -0.99
CA SER A 480 6.44 -7.30 0.32
C SER A 480 5.42 -8.04 1.18
N LEU A 481 5.85 -9.08 1.85
CA LEU A 481 5.02 -9.72 2.86
C LEU A 481 4.69 -8.64 3.88
N PRO A 482 3.39 -8.40 4.17
CA PRO A 482 3.02 -7.43 5.17
C PRO A 482 3.71 -7.79 6.49
N SER A 483 4.34 -6.80 7.10
CA SER A 483 5.04 -7.00 8.37
C SER A 483 4.01 -7.16 9.50
N PRO A 484 4.11 -8.18 10.37
CA PRO A 484 3.26 -8.30 11.54
C PRO A 484 3.48 -7.19 12.58
N ARG A 485 4.49 -6.34 12.37
CA ARG A 485 4.84 -5.18 13.19
C ARG A 485 4.31 -3.87 12.63
N ASP A 486 3.86 -3.85 11.38
CA ASP A 486 3.24 -2.70 10.75
C ASP A 486 1.75 -2.99 10.55
N ILE A 487 0.96 -2.56 11.53
CA ILE A 487 -0.47 -2.85 11.57
C ILE A 487 -1.22 -1.60 11.10
N PRO A 488 -1.87 -1.67 9.94
CA PRO A 488 -2.71 -0.58 9.48
C PRO A 488 -3.89 -0.38 10.42
N ALA A 489 -4.34 0.87 10.54
CA ALA A 489 -5.50 1.20 11.36
C ALA A 489 -6.79 0.60 10.77
N PRO A 490 -7.76 0.22 11.61
CA PRO A 490 -9.09 -0.16 11.16
C PRO A 490 -9.84 1.05 10.58
N GLY A 491 -11.01 0.86 10.03
CA GLY A 491 -11.91 1.95 9.68
C GLY A 491 -12.36 2.74 10.92
N ALA A 492 -12.75 4.00 10.74
CA ALA A 492 -13.33 4.79 11.82
C ALA A 492 -14.59 4.11 12.36
N PRO A 493 -14.78 4.07 13.70
CA PRO A 493 -15.95 3.43 14.28
C PRO A 493 -17.25 4.15 13.89
N GLN A 494 -18.25 3.37 13.52
CA GLN A 494 -19.62 3.81 13.26
C GLN A 494 -20.50 3.29 14.40
N VAL A 495 -21.57 4.02 14.73
CA VAL A 495 -22.44 3.67 15.86
C VAL A 495 -23.88 3.67 15.40
N THR A 496 -24.60 2.62 15.77
CA THR A 496 -26.06 2.55 15.66
C THR A 496 -26.65 2.38 17.05
N GLU A 497 -27.73 3.10 17.31
CA GLU A 497 -28.46 2.98 18.56
C GLU A 497 -29.61 1.98 18.41
N GLU A 498 -29.81 1.20 19.46
CA GLU A 498 -30.95 0.30 19.58
C GLU A 498 -31.55 0.45 20.97
N ILE A 499 -32.88 0.54 21.04
CA ILE A 499 -33.60 0.51 22.30
C ILE A 499 -34.05 -0.93 22.55
N TYR A 500 -33.76 -1.45 23.73
CA TYR A 500 -34.17 -2.80 24.11
C TYR A 500 -34.93 -2.82 25.44
N VAL A 501 -35.81 -3.82 25.59
CA VAL A 501 -36.56 -4.07 26.82
C VAL A 501 -35.70 -4.93 27.73
N THR A 502 -35.51 -4.54 28.97
CA THR A 502 -34.79 -5.37 29.96
C THR A 502 -35.57 -6.68 30.23
N ARG A 503 -34.84 -7.75 30.50
CA ARG A 503 -35.40 -9.11 30.62
C ARG A 503 -36.42 -9.26 31.75
N ASP A 504 -36.32 -8.44 32.79
CA ASP A 504 -37.21 -8.36 33.93
C ASP A 504 -38.51 -7.54 33.62
N GLY A 505 -38.63 -7.02 32.39
CA GLY A 505 -39.73 -6.14 32.01
C GLY A 505 -39.72 -4.77 32.70
N GLY A 506 -38.65 -4.45 33.42
CA GLY A 506 -38.56 -3.27 34.30
C GLY A 506 -38.22 -1.96 33.61
N GLY A 507 -38.02 -1.94 32.29
CA GLY A 507 -37.78 -0.71 31.58
C GLY A 507 -37.13 -0.85 30.22
N LEU A 508 -37.03 0.28 29.53
CA LEU A 508 -36.33 0.44 28.27
C LEU A 508 -34.92 0.97 28.51
N LYS A 509 -33.95 0.40 27.81
CA LYS A 509 -32.53 0.79 27.89
C LYS A 509 -31.95 0.98 26.50
N VAL A 510 -30.89 1.75 26.41
CA VAL A 510 -30.21 2.08 25.16
C VAL A 510 -28.96 1.22 25.00
N LEU A 511 -28.79 0.64 23.84
CA LEU A 511 -27.62 -0.09 23.38
C LEU A 511 -26.95 0.67 22.24
N ALA A 512 -25.68 0.98 22.37
CA ALA A 512 -24.87 1.44 21.24
C ALA A 512 -24.12 0.24 20.64
N ARG A 513 -24.40 -0.08 19.41
CA ARG A 513 -23.63 -1.04 18.63
C ARG A 513 -22.57 -0.30 17.83
N VAL A 514 -21.32 -0.45 18.24
CA VAL A 514 -20.17 0.17 17.59
C VAL A 514 -19.57 -0.85 16.62
N PHE A 515 -19.38 -0.45 15.37
CA PHE A 515 -18.81 -1.31 14.33
C PHE A 515 -17.82 -0.54 13.45
N TRP A 516 -16.88 -1.24 12.84
CA TRP A 516 -15.81 -0.65 12.03
C TRP A 516 -15.41 -1.57 10.89
N ALA A 517 -14.78 -1.01 9.84
CA ALA A 517 -14.18 -1.81 8.81
C ALA A 517 -12.89 -2.48 9.32
N ALA A 518 -12.70 -3.75 8.99
CA ALA A 518 -11.49 -4.49 9.38
C ALA A 518 -10.22 -3.80 8.85
N ALA A 519 -9.16 -3.81 9.64
CA ALA A 519 -7.85 -3.41 9.19
C ALA A 519 -7.36 -4.36 8.09
N PRO A 520 -6.78 -3.87 6.98
CA PRO A 520 -6.37 -4.70 5.84
C PRO A 520 -5.05 -5.44 6.11
N SER A 521 -5.02 -6.27 7.14
CA SER A 521 -3.86 -7.08 7.55
C SER A 521 -4.30 -8.42 8.13
N SER A 522 -3.70 -9.50 7.66
CA SER A 522 -3.92 -10.85 8.18
C SER A 522 -3.30 -11.10 9.57
N PHE A 523 -2.49 -10.17 10.06
CA PHE A 523 -1.84 -10.30 11.37
C PHE A 523 -2.65 -9.72 12.52
N VAL A 524 -3.83 -9.13 12.27
CA VAL A 524 -4.70 -8.62 13.32
C VAL A 524 -5.29 -9.79 14.11
N ALA A 525 -5.07 -9.79 15.41
CA ALA A 525 -5.61 -10.78 16.34
C ALA A 525 -6.86 -10.26 17.06
N ALA A 526 -6.94 -8.95 17.31
CA ALA A 526 -8.05 -8.35 18.03
C ALA A 526 -8.14 -6.85 17.75
N TYR A 527 -9.28 -6.26 18.09
CA TYR A 527 -9.49 -4.81 18.14
C TYR A 527 -9.75 -4.39 19.58
N GLN A 528 -9.25 -3.22 19.96
CA GLN A 528 -9.52 -2.60 21.26
C GLN A 528 -10.39 -1.37 21.06
N LEU A 529 -11.52 -1.31 21.76
CA LEU A 529 -12.46 -0.19 21.71
C LEU A 529 -12.37 0.62 23.00
N GLU A 530 -12.29 1.92 22.87
CA GLU A 530 -12.45 2.88 23.97
C GLU A 530 -13.51 3.93 23.61
N ALA A 531 -14.24 4.40 24.59
CA ALA A 531 -15.22 5.46 24.42
C ALA A 531 -15.16 6.46 25.58
N ARG A 532 -15.61 7.68 25.32
CA ARG A 532 -15.75 8.73 26.34
C ARG A 532 -16.96 9.60 26.06
N GLN A 533 -17.60 10.10 27.10
CA GLN A 533 -18.65 11.09 26.99
C GLN A 533 -18.06 12.51 27.09
N GLY A 534 -18.34 13.35 26.10
CA GLY A 534 -17.85 14.72 26.04
C GLY A 534 -16.32 14.83 26.10
N VAL A 535 -15.81 15.60 27.06
CA VAL A 535 -14.39 15.80 27.33
C VAL A 535 -13.84 14.90 28.44
N GLY A 536 -14.61 13.89 28.85
CA GLY A 536 -14.23 12.97 29.92
C GLY A 536 -13.03 12.08 29.57
N SER A 537 -12.57 11.25 30.49
CA SER A 537 -11.51 10.29 30.30
C SER A 537 -11.97 9.13 29.41
N TRP A 538 -11.04 8.57 28.61
CA TRP A 538 -11.30 7.36 27.84
C TRP A 538 -11.51 6.16 28.74
N GLN A 539 -12.58 5.43 28.52
CA GLN A 539 -12.93 4.18 29.19
C GLN A 539 -12.69 3.03 28.21
N ASP A 540 -12.01 1.98 28.69
CA ASP A 540 -11.74 0.77 27.89
C ASP A 540 -12.96 -0.18 27.99
N TYR A 541 -13.55 -0.48 26.85
CA TYR A 541 -14.67 -1.43 26.71
C TYR A 541 -14.21 -2.84 26.34
N GLY A 542 -12.88 -3.05 26.28
CA GLY A 542 -12.28 -4.35 26.07
C GLY A 542 -11.83 -4.63 24.65
N ARG A 543 -11.45 -5.88 24.43
CA ARG A 543 -10.95 -6.39 23.15
C ARG A 543 -11.95 -7.38 22.55
N THR A 544 -12.05 -7.36 21.24
CA THR A 544 -12.85 -8.30 20.45
C THR A 544 -12.05 -8.76 19.23
N ASP A 545 -12.26 -9.98 18.80
CA ASP A 545 -11.75 -10.53 17.54
C ASP A 545 -12.64 -10.13 16.34
N GLY A 546 -13.88 -9.72 16.62
CA GLY A 546 -14.83 -9.21 15.63
C GLY A 546 -14.64 -7.71 15.32
N THR A 547 -15.38 -7.23 14.35
CA THR A 547 -15.41 -5.82 13.92
C THR A 547 -16.56 -5.03 14.52
N ASN A 548 -17.11 -5.47 15.64
CA ASN A 548 -18.17 -4.78 16.36
C ASN A 548 -18.08 -5.08 17.86
N LEU A 549 -18.67 -4.17 18.65
CA LEU A 549 -18.83 -4.33 20.09
C LEU A 549 -20.09 -3.60 20.55
N GLU A 550 -20.82 -4.17 21.51
CA GLU A 550 -22.03 -3.60 22.07
C GLU A 550 -21.74 -2.93 23.43
N ILE A 551 -22.19 -1.69 23.55
CA ILE A 551 -22.13 -0.94 24.81
C ILE A 551 -23.56 -0.79 25.30
N ARG A 552 -23.90 -1.49 26.38
CA ARG A 552 -25.24 -1.49 26.97
C ARG A 552 -25.35 -0.37 28.00
N ASP A 553 -26.60 0.17 28.16
CA ASP A 553 -26.92 1.22 29.10
C ASP A 553 -26.15 2.52 28.88
N ILE A 554 -25.89 2.87 27.63
CA ILE A 554 -25.20 4.10 27.29
C ILE A 554 -26.06 5.32 27.57
N ALA A 555 -25.50 6.32 28.22
CA ALA A 555 -26.21 7.56 28.51
C ALA A 555 -26.36 8.43 27.29
N PRO A 556 -27.48 9.18 27.13
CA PRO A 556 -27.61 10.18 26.06
C PRO A 556 -26.54 11.26 26.13
N GLY A 557 -26.21 11.83 24.99
CA GLY A 557 -25.25 12.95 24.85
C GLY A 557 -24.14 12.64 23.84
N SER A 558 -23.18 13.56 23.74
CA SER A 558 -22.08 13.46 22.79
C SER A 558 -21.01 12.46 23.26
N TRP A 559 -20.75 11.46 22.45
CA TRP A 559 -19.77 10.40 22.72
C TRP A 559 -18.70 10.36 21.63
N SER A 560 -17.46 10.21 22.06
CA SER A 560 -16.35 9.89 21.15
C SER A 560 -15.95 8.43 21.33
N PHE A 561 -15.88 7.69 20.21
CA PHE A 561 -15.46 6.29 20.16
C PHE A 561 -14.13 6.19 19.42
N ARG A 562 -13.21 5.37 19.91
CA ARG A 562 -11.97 5.09 19.18
C ARG A 562 -11.63 3.60 19.19
N VAL A 563 -11.11 3.12 18.07
CA VAL A 563 -10.73 1.73 17.87
C VAL A 563 -9.32 1.63 17.29
N LYS A 564 -8.58 0.64 17.72
CA LYS A 564 -7.29 0.26 17.15
C LYS A 564 -7.23 -1.26 16.92
N ALA A 565 -6.44 -1.66 15.93
CA ALA A 565 -6.12 -3.07 15.71
C ALA A 565 -4.90 -3.47 16.56
N VAL A 566 -4.89 -4.72 17.02
CA VAL A 566 -3.79 -5.31 17.79
C VAL A 566 -3.37 -6.61 17.09
N SER A 567 -2.08 -6.75 16.78
CA SER A 567 -1.54 -7.93 16.11
C SER A 567 -1.35 -9.11 17.05
N VAL A 568 -1.10 -10.28 16.45
CA VAL A 568 -0.68 -11.51 17.19
C VAL A 568 0.58 -11.32 18.03
N LEU A 569 1.41 -10.33 17.70
CA LEU A 569 2.62 -9.96 18.46
C LEU A 569 2.36 -8.87 19.50
N GLY A 570 1.11 -8.40 19.66
CA GLY A 570 0.74 -7.33 20.60
C GLY A 570 1.04 -5.91 20.11
N VAL A 571 1.50 -5.75 18.89
CA VAL A 571 1.72 -4.42 18.28
C VAL A 571 0.37 -3.81 17.93
N SER A 572 0.18 -2.53 18.27
CA SER A 572 -1.07 -1.81 18.03
C SER A 572 -0.95 -0.84 16.85
N SER A 573 -2.02 -0.70 16.09
CA SER A 573 -2.16 0.38 15.10
C SER A 573 -2.40 1.74 15.78
N SER A 574 -2.41 2.81 15.00
CA SER A 574 -2.96 4.09 15.43
C SER A 574 -4.46 3.99 15.70
N TRP A 575 -4.96 4.87 16.60
CA TRP A 575 -6.39 4.98 16.89
C TRP A 575 -7.15 5.62 15.74
N GLN A 576 -8.32 5.08 15.41
CA GLN A 576 -9.34 5.74 14.59
C GLN A 576 -10.48 6.17 15.48
N THR A 577 -10.90 7.44 15.35
CA THR A 577 -11.87 8.07 16.25
C THR A 577 -13.04 8.62 15.47
N SER A 578 -14.25 8.48 16.02
CA SER A 578 -15.47 9.16 15.58
C SER A 578 -16.22 9.74 16.77
N THR A 579 -17.02 10.79 16.52
CA THR A 579 -17.89 11.39 17.52
C THR A 579 -19.32 11.31 17.01
N VAL A 580 -20.23 10.86 17.89
CA VAL A 580 -21.64 10.63 17.58
C VAL A 580 -22.48 11.14 18.75
N GLU A 581 -23.61 11.73 18.48
CA GLU A 581 -24.61 12.08 19.48
C GLU A 581 -25.50 10.87 19.74
N ILE A 582 -25.53 10.37 20.96
CA ILE A 582 -26.43 9.30 21.41
C ILE A 582 -27.72 9.95 21.89
N LEU A 583 -28.78 9.77 21.15
CA LEU A 583 -30.09 10.32 21.46
C LEU A 583 -30.85 9.41 22.46
N GLY A 584 -30.70 8.12 22.33
CA GLY A 584 -31.32 7.12 23.16
C GLY A 584 -32.84 7.28 23.20
N LEU A 585 -33.44 7.25 24.41
CA LEU A 585 -34.86 7.52 24.62
C LEU A 585 -35.28 8.97 24.35
N THR A 586 -34.34 9.84 23.92
CA THR A 586 -34.65 11.24 23.57
C THR A 586 -34.81 11.41 22.06
N ALA A 587 -34.60 10.42 21.28
CA ALA A 587 -34.87 10.45 19.82
C ALA A 587 -36.40 10.53 19.58
N PRO A 588 -36.89 11.35 18.64
CA PRO A 588 -38.29 11.29 18.26
C PRO A 588 -38.58 9.98 17.52
N PRO A 589 -39.77 9.41 17.71
CA PRO A 589 -40.19 8.19 17.03
C PRO A 589 -40.15 8.31 15.51
N ALA A 590 -39.94 7.19 14.85
CA ALA A 590 -40.01 7.11 13.39
C ALA A 590 -41.43 7.32 12.88
N GLN A 591 -41.58 7.70 11.62
CA GLN A 591 -42.85 7.83 10.94
C GLN A 591 -43.56 6.47 10.86
N LEU A 592 -44.88 6.47 11.03
CA LEU A 592 -45.70 5.28 10.84
C LEU A 592 -45.71 4.82 9.38
N GLU A 593 -45.47 3.54 9.17
CA GLU A 593 -45.45 2.95 7.84
C GLU A 593 -46.74 2.23 7.46
N ASN A 594 -47.00 2.11 6.17
CA ASN A 594 -48.13 1.36 5.60
C ASN A 594 -49.48 1.78 6.14
N VAL A 595 -49.68 3.08 6.40
CA VAL A 595 -50.96 3.63 6.86
C VAL A 595 -51.99 3.54 5.77
N THR A 596 -53.10 2.85 6.06
CA THR A 596 -54.20 2.65 5.12
C THR A 596 -55.53 2.99 5.80
N LEU A 597 -56.48 3.48 4.99
CA LEU A 597 -57.81 3.78 5.41
C LEU A 597 -58.81 2.87 4.67
N GLN A 598 -59.64 2.18 5.41
CA GLN A 598 -60.77 1.44 4.90
C GLN A 598 -62.05 2.01 5.51
N THR A 599 -63.15 2.02 4.76
CA THR A 599 -64.44 2.52 5.24
C THR A 599 -65.43 1.41 5.29
N ALA A 600 -66.18 1.29 6.39
CA ALA A 600 -67.24 0.28 6.56
C ALA A 600 -68.27 0.79 7.59
N GLY A 601 -69.54 0.72 7.27
CA GLY A 601 -70.64 0.99 8.22
C GLY A 601 -70.61 2.36 8.89
N GLY A 602 -70.09 3.40 8.20
CA GLY A 602 -69.95 4.74 8.78
C GLY A 602 -68.70 4.92 9.66
N LEU A 603 -67.82 3.97 9.63
CA LEU A 603 -66.58 3.97 10.37
C LEU A 603 -65.36 4.03 9.43
N ALA A 604 -64.32 4.71 9.84
CA ALA A 604 -62.99 4.71 9.24
C ALA A 604 -62.11 3.76 10.00
N ILE A 605 -61.65 2.73 9.35
CA ILE A 605 -60.72 1.73 9.87
C ILE A 605 -59.33 2.09 9.39
N LEU A 606 -58.53 2.60 10.28
CA LEU A 606 -57.16 2.97 10.04
C LEU A 606 -56.24 1.81 10.43
N LYS A 607 -55.34 1.42 9.54
CA LYS A 607 -54.39 0.34 9.80
C LYS A 607 -52.99 0.83 9.46
N TRP A 608 -52.01 0.39 10.20
CA TRP A 608 -50.61 0.71 9.97
C TRP A 608 -49.69 -0.46 10.35
N ALA A 609 -48.43 -0.43 9.97
CA ALA A 609 -47.42 -1.35 10.48
C ALA A 609 -47.11 -0.99 11.95
N ARG A 610 -46.95 -2.00 12.78
CA ARG A 610 -46.50 -1.73 14.17
C ARG A 610 -45.22 -0.92 14.16
N SER A 611 -45.13 0.10 15.00
CA SER A 611 -43.92 0.90 15.12
C SER A 611 -42.69 0.01 15.38
N ALA A 612 -41.61 0.29 14.68
CA ALA A 612 -40.31 -0.36 14.92
C ALA A 612 -39.74 0.06 16.28
N ASP A 613 -40.11 1.25 16.77
CA ASP A 613 -39.56 1.85 17.99
C ASP A 613 -40.11 1.17 19.24
N PRO A 614 -39.27 0.55 20.08
CA PRO A 614 -39.71 -0.13 21.29
C PRO A 614 -40.38 0.80 22.31
N ASP A 615 -39.94 2.06 22.41
CA ASP A 615 -40.43 3.09 23.33
C ASP A 615 -41.83 3.64 22.91
N VAL A 616 -42.22 3.52 21.64
CA VAL A 616 -43.58 3.68 21.19
C VAL A 616 -44.44 2.48 21.62
N ARG A 617 -43.97 1.26 21.34
CA ARG A 617 -44.73 0.02 21.65
C ARG A 617 -44.93 -0.22 23.14
N VAL A 618 -44.00 0.21 23.96
CA VAL A 618 -44.01 0.06 25.42
C VAL A 618 -44.18 1.41 26.08
N GLY A 619 -45.40 1.77 26.41
CA GLY A 619 -45.76 2.99 27.11
C GLY A 619 -46.03 4.21 26.22
N GLY A 620 -45.78 4.11 24.91
CA GLY A 620 -46.11 5.14 23.94
C GLY A 620 -47.53 4.98 23.36
N ASN A 621 -47.90 5.88 22.46
CA ASN A 621 -49.25 5.91 21.87
C ASN A 621 -49.20 6.22 20.36
N ILE A 622 -50.25 5.86 19.63
CA ILE A 622 -50.54 6.38 18.31
C ILE A 622 -51.67 7.39 18.43
N VAL A 623 -51.42 8.64 18.07
CA VAL A 623 -52.38 9.71 18.13
C VAL A 623 -53.00 9.92 16.77
N ILE A 624 -54.34 9.95 16.73
CA ILE A 624 -55.14 10.11 15.51
C ILE A 624 -55.89 11.43 15.60
N ARG A 625 -55.75 12.28 14.63
CA ARG A 625 -56.39 13.57 14.48
C ARG A 625 -57.15 13.65 13.18
N HIS A 626 -58.04 14.58 13.08
CA HIS A 626 -58.84 14.79 11.87
C HIS A 626 -58.98 16.28 11.55
N SER A 627 -59.02 16.57 10.27
CA SER A 627 -59.40 17.87 9.73
C SER A 627 -60.34 17.69 8.57
N LYS A 628 -61.28 18.60 8.43
CA LYS A 628 -62.17 18.62 7.25
C LYS A 628 -61.47 19.01 5.96
N GLU A 629 -60.30 19.61 6.02
CA GLU A 629 -59.55 20.07 4.87
C GLU A 629 -58.77 18.90 4.23
N ALA A 630 -58.66 18.93 2.92
CA ALA A 630 -57.98 17.86 2.15
C ALA A 630 -56.43 17.88 2.33
N THR A 631 -55.90 19.03 2.68
CA THR A 631 -54.43 19.27 2.82
C THR A 631 -54.07 19.79 4.19
N ALA A 632 -54.76 19.32 5.24
CA ALA A 632 -54.51 19.75 6.62
C ALA A 632 -53.15 19.35 7.16
N THR A 633 -52.61 20.15 8.03
CA THR A 633 -51.43 19.91 8.89
C THR A 633 -51.87 19.45 10.27
N TRP A 634 -50.90 18.98 11.10
CA TRP A 634 -51.20 18.63 12.48
C TRP A 634 -51.81 19.78 13.26
N ALA A 635 -51.39 21.01 12.99
CA ALA A 635 -51.86 22.22 13.62
C ALA A 635 -53.33 22.55 13.24
N ASP A 636 -53.78 22.16 12.06
CA ASP A 636 -55.11 22.43 11.53
C ASP A 636 -56.08 21.28 11.79
N SER A 637 -55.80 20.43 12.74
CA SER A 637 -56.51 19.22 13.05
C SER A 637 -56.89 19.15 14.54
N TYR A 638 -57.85 18.35 14.89
CA TYR A 638 -58.24 18.10 16.28
C TYR A 638 -58.18 16.61 16.61
N SER A 639 -58.02 16.31 17.90
CA SER A 639 -57.83 14.93 18.36
C SER A 639 -59.12 14.11 18.16
N MET A 640 -58.97 12.96 17.50
CA MET A 640 -60.04 12.01 17.28
C MET A 640 -59.93 10.85 18.26
N ASP A 641 -58.73 10.25 18.31
CA ASP A 641 -58.46 9.07 19.12
C ASP A 641 -57.03 8.95 19.52
N ARG A 642 -56.75 8.13 20.54
CA ARG A 642 -55.39 7.80 20.99
C ARG A 642 -55.38 6.32 21.38
N VAL A 643 -54.64 5.52 20.66
CA VAL A 643 -54.50 4.09 20.91
C VAL A 643 -53.09 3.75 21.41
N GLY A 644 -52.94 2.63 22.10
CA GLY A 644 -51.63 2.22 22.59
C GLY A 644 -50.63 2.02 21.44
N GLY A 645 -49.37 2.37 21.65
CA GLY A 645 -48.34 2.31 20.60
C GLY A 645 -48.03 0.90 20.07
N GLY A 646 -48.45 -0.15 20.78
CA GLY A 646 -48.38 -1.54 20.32
C GLY A 646 -49.49 -1.94 19.35
N GLU A 647 -50.54 -1.14 19.22
CA GLU A 647 -51.67 -1.39 18.30
C GLU A 647 -51.28 -1.09 16.86
N ALA A 648 -51.97 -1.78 15.95
CA ALA A 648 -51.76 -1.63 14.50
C ALA A 648 -53.06 -1.23 13.76
N ILE A 649 -54.10 -0.96 14.51
CA ILE A 649 -55.43 -0.65 13.99
C ILE A 649 -56.17 0.28 14.94
N ALA A 650 -56.91 1.21 14.38
CA ALA A 650 -57.89 2.02 15.11
C ALA A 650 -59.15 2.15 14.28
N VAL A 651 -60.29 2.29 14.99
CA VAL A 651 -61.58 2.48 14.36
C VAL A 651 -62.12 3.77 14.88
N VAL A 652 -62.29 4.75 14.00
CA VAL A 652 -62.78 6.09 14.30
C VAL A 652 -63.97 6.45 13.42
N PRO A 653 -64.75 7.47 13.75
CA PRO A 653 -65.81 7.93 12.89
C PRO A 653 -65.39 8.23 11.45
N LEU A 654 -66.19 7.82 10.49
CA LEU A 654 -65.97 8.27 9.12
C LEU A 654 -66.40 9.71 8.97
N LYS A 655 -65.41 10.58 8.71
CA LYS A 655 -65.64 12.00 8.42
C LYS A 655 -64.96 12.36 7.10
N PRO A 656 -65.58 13.23 6.29
CA PRO A 656 -64.89 13.73 5.11
C PRO A 656 -63.70 14.63 5.53
N GLY A 657 -62.58 14.48 4.83
CA GLY A 657 -61.36 15.23 5.10
C GLY A 657 -60.13 14.34 5.29
N THR A 658 -59.22 14.75 6.09
CA THR A 658 -57.91 14.11 6.29
C THR A 658 -57.75 13.60 7.72
N TYR A 659 -57.37 12.35 7.85
CA TYR A 659 -56.89 11.76 9.12
C TYR A 659 -55.38 11.86 9.15
N LEU A 660 -54.84 12.32 10.29
CA LEU A 660 -53.43 12.49 10.56
C LEU A 660 -53.05 11.56 11.71
N LEU A 661 -52.06 10.76 11.53
CA LEU A 661 -51.56 9.82 12.53
C LEU A 661 -50.09 10.11 12.82
N ARG A 662 -49.68 10.04 14.06
CA ARG A 662 -48.29 10.02 14.46
C ARG A 662 -48.04 9.14 15.69
N ALA A 663 -46.84 8.60 15.77
CA ALA A 663 -46.40 7.88 16.96
C ALA A 663 -45.94 8.90 18.02
N GLU A 664 -46.24 8.60 19.27
CA GLU A 664 -45.68 9.29 20.46
C GLU A 664 -44.95 8.22 21.31
N ASP A 665 -43.72 8.52 21.73
CA ASP A 665 -42.95 7.64 22.62
C ASP A 665 -43.50 7.68 24.08
N SER A 666 -42.93 6.83 24.93
CA SER A 666 -43.28 6.81 26.37
C SER A 666 -42.88 8.10 27.11
N GLY A 667 -41.99 8.93 26.55
CA GLY A 667 -41.60 10.26 27.03
C GLY A 667 -42.49 11.39 26.53
N GLY A 668 -43.46 11.10 25.65
CA GLY A 668 -44.37 12.05 25.04
C GLY A 668 -43.80 12.83 23.87
N ARG A 669 -42.67 12.40 23.30
CA ARG A 669 -42.16 12.97 22.06
C ARG A 669 -42.87 12.36 20.87
N ALA A 670 -43.11 13.22 19.88
CA ALA A 670 -43.91 12.85 18.70
C ALA A 670 -43.04 12.72 17.47
N GLY A 671 -43.27 11.67 16.71
CA GLY A 671 -42.68 11.45 15.39
C GLY A 671 -43.37 12.24 14.28
N PRO A 672 -42.91 12.12 13.04
CA PRO A 672 -43.54 12.74 11.88
C PRO A 672 -44.98 12.23 11.66
N GLU A 673 -45.86 13.11 11.16
CA GLU A 673 -47.25 12.75 10.84
C GLU A 673 -47.36 11.99 9.51
N VAL A 674 -48.33 11.10 9.45
CA VAL A 674 -48.79 10.48 8.18
C VAL A 674 -50.22 10.88 7.95
N ARG A 675 -50.54 11.14 6.70
CA ARG A 675 -51.88 11.63 6.25
C ARG A 675 -52.56 10.61 5.37
N VAL A 676 -53.83 10.35 5.67
CA VAL A 676 -54.72 9.58 4.80
C VAL A 676 -56.05 10.33 4.65
N SER A 677 -56.51 10.55 3.40
CA SER A 677 -57.66 11.33 3.12
C SER A 677 -58.83 10.45 2.67
N THR A 678 -60.03 10.78 3.08
CA THR A 678 -61.26 10.17 2.58
C THR A 678 -61.63 10.77 1.22
N LYS A 679 -61.26 10.10 0.14
CA LYS A 679 -61.75 10.47 -1.21
C LYS A 679 -63.13 9.86 -1.42
N GLY A 680 -64.20 10.70 -1.45
CA GLY A 680 -65.52 10.28 -1.83
C GLY A 680 -66.26 9.43 -0.78
N ALA A 681 -66.10 9.74 0.50
CA ALA A 681 -67.02 9.23 1.50
C ALA A 681 -68.43 9.59 1.09
N GLN A 682 -69.29 8.61 0.76
CA GLN A 682 -70.71 8.84 0.71
C GLN A 682 -71.12 9.43 2.05
N VAL A 683 -71.56 10.68 2.04
CA VAL A 683 -72.17 11.29 3.20
C VAL A 683 -73.39 10.45 3.50
N LEU A 684 -73.32 9.73 4.60
CA LEU A 684 -74.50 9.10 5.14
C LEU A 684 -75.56 10.20 5.26
N ALA A 685 -76.77 10.02 4.74
CA ALA A 685 -77.89 10.93 4.97
C ALA A 685 -78.13 10.93 6.47
N PHE A 686 -77.79 11.99 7.14
CA PHE A 686 -77.99 12.15 8.58
C PHE A 686 -79.44 12.72 8.76
N SER A 687 -80.18 12.19 9.67
CA SER A 687 -81.47 12.71 10.09
C SER A 687 -81.30 13.34 11.51
N PRO A 688 -80.88 14.57 11.58
CA PRO A 688 -80.66 15.21 12.90
C PRO A 688 -81.99 15.43 13.66
N LEU A 689 -82.09 14.86 14.85
CA LEU A 689 -83.10 15.11 15.82
C LEU A 689 -82.93 16.45 16.55
N GLY A 690 -81.71 16.89 16.65
CA GLY A 690 -81.33 18.18 17.24
C GLY A 690 -79.81 18.46 17.14
N ALA A 691 -79.50 19.70 17.46
CA ALA A 691 -78.08 20.16 17.42
C ALA A 691 -77.77 21.15 18.52
N LEU A 692 -76.57 21.09 19.03
CA LEU A 692 -75.94 22.15 19.81
C LEU A 692 -74.98 22.92 18.96
N GLN A 693 -75.08 24.23 18.82
CA GLN A 693 -74.21 25.04 18.02
C GLN A 693 -73.64 26.20 18.88
N ALA A 694 -72.37 26.34 18.90
CA ALA A 694 -71.68 27.39 19.64
C ALA A 694 -71.31 28.59 18.74
N ASP A 695 -71.00 28.32 17.49
CA ASP A 695 -70.65 29.33 16.48
C ASP A 695 -71.97 29.90 15.81
N PRO A 696 -72.00 31.19 15.39
CA PRO A 696 -70.99 32.20 15.67
C PRO A 696 -71.16 32.77 17.07
N GLY A 697 -70.08 33.29 17.67
CA GLY A 697 -70.13 34.11 18.91
C GLY A 697 -69.77 33.41 20.20
N PHE A 698 -69.88 32.09 20.29
CA PHE A 698 -69.51 31.29 21.46
C PHE A 698 -70.03 31.86 22.81
N PHE A 699 -71.31 32.00 22.95
CA PHE A 699 -71.94 32.68 24.10
C PHE A 699 -72.01 31.84 25.41
N GLY A 700 -71.60 30.58 25.33
CA GLY A 700 -71.60 29.68 26.51
C GLY A 700 -70.54 30.04 27.55
N PRO A 701 -70.63 29.48 28.79
CA PRO A 701 -69.69 29.65 29.85
C PRO A 701 -68.26 29.27 29.41
N LYS A 702 -67.30 30.08 29.77
CA LYS A 702 -65.87 29.98 29.44
C LYS A 702 -65.00 30.03 30.68
N THR A 703 -64.06 29.12 30.81
CA THR A 703 -63.03 29.17 31.86
C THR A 703 -61.68 29.08 31.15
N GLY A 704 -60.81 30.07 31.35
CA GLY A 704 -59.52 30.14 30.67
C GLY A 704 -59.56 30.31 29.14
N LEU A 705 -60.73 30.76 28.62
CA LEU A 705 -60.98 31.04 27.23
C LEU A 705 -61.52 32.47 27.00
N GLN A 706 -61.30 32.96 25.80
CA GLN A 706 -61.80 34.27 25.32
C GLN A 706 -62.35 34.10 23.88
N VAL A 707 -63.12 35.10 23.46
CA VAL A 707 -63.60 35.20 22.08
C VAL A 707 -62.85 36.35 21.41
N THR A 708 -62.09 36.06 20.37
CA THR A 708 -61.29 37.04 19.64
C THR A 708 -61.64 36.95 18.14
N GLY A 709 -62.10 38.12 17.58
CA GLY A 709 -62.53 38.17 16.18
C GLY A 709 -63.66 37.21 15.80
N GLY A 710 -64.55 36.85 16.75
CA GLY A 710 -65.66 35.94 16.55
C GLY A 710 -65.30 34.44 16.70
N ASN A 711 -64.04 34.14 17.01
CA ASN A 711 -63.49 32.77 17.21
C ASN A 711 -63.18 32.53 18.70
N LEU A 712 -63.25 31.28 19.13
CA LEU A 712 -62.92 30.86 20.48
C LEU A 712 -61.41 30.56 20.58
N THR A 713 -60.74 31.17 21.54
CA THR A 713 -59.30 31.00 21.80
C THR A 713 -59.03 30.83 23.29
N LEU A 714 -57.83 30.29 23.65
CA LEU A 714 -57.35 30.38 25.03
C LEU A 714 -57.23 31.85 25.48
N ALA A 715 -57.49 32.12 26.77
CA ALA A 715 -57.32 33.46 27.30
C ALA A 715 -55.84 33.84 27.26
N THR A 716 -55.52 35.07 26.86
CA THR A 716 -54.14 35.56 26.80
C THR A 716 -53.83 36.41 28.05
N GLN A 717 -52.58 36.30 28.48
CA GLN A 717 -52.01 37.07 29.59
C GLN A 717 -50.79 37.81 29.10
N SER A 718 -50.60 39.07 29.60
CA SER A 718 -49.34 39.80 29.36
C SER A 718 -48.35 39.45 30.43
N VAL A 719 -47.21 38.95 30.02
CA VAL A 719 -46.06 38.62 30.88
C VAL A 719 -44.97 39.63 30.59
N ALA A 720 -44.24 40.09 31.61
CA ALA A 720 -43.16 41.07 31.43
C ALA A 720 -42.11 40.55 30.40
N GLY A 721 -41.90 41.34 29.33
CA GLY A 721 -40.99 41.01 28.25
C GLY A 721 -41.60 40.18 27.08
N VAL A 722 -42.82 39.69 27.21
CA VAL A 722 -43.54 38.96 26.17
C VAL A 722 -44.91 39.60 25.99
N THR A 723 -45.28 39.92 24.73
CA THR A 723 -46.48 40.69 24.46
C THR A 723 -47.81 39.96 24.72
N SER A 724 -47.86 38.66 24.59
CA SER A 724 -49.03 37.83 24.93
C SER A 724 -48.64 36.35 25.03
N VAL A 725 -49.09 35.68 26.06
CA VAL A 725 -49.02 34.21 26.19
C VAL A 725 -50.43 33.67 26.46
N SER A 726 -50.75 32.48 25.98
CA SER A 726 -52.01 31.83 26.24
C SER A 726 -51.98 31.07 27.57
N THR A 727 -53.14 30.91 28.17
CA THR A 727 -53.32 29.87 29.18
C THR A 727 -53.11 28.47 28.56
N LEU A 728 -52.60 27.52 29.30
CA LEU A 728 -52.29 26.18 28.74
C LEU A 728 -53.53 25.34 28.51
N LYS A 729 -54.64 25.68 29.17
CA LYS A 729 -55.91 24.93 29.08
C LYS A 729 -57.10 25.81 29.38
N GLY A 730 -58.20 25.59 28.69
CA GLY A 730 -59.47 26.27 28.93
C GLY A 730 -60.64 25.37 28.55
N GLN A 731 -61.83 25.68 29.12
CA GLN A 731 -63.03 24.92 28.88
C GLN A 731 -64.16 25.87 28.40
N TYR A 732 -64.86 25.41 27.38
CA TYR A 732 -66.12 25.99 26.87
C TYR A 732 -67.24 25.02 27.12
N SER A 733 -68.38 25.48 27.71
CA SER A 733 -69.60 24.69 27.88
C SER A 733 -70.71 25.29 27.05
N PHE A 734 -71.54 24.48 26.40
CA PHE A 734 -72.71 24.98 25.72
C PHE A 734 -73.70 25.55 26.73
N ASN A 735 -74.46 26.60 26.37
CA ASN A 735 -75.38 27.27 27.25
C ASN A 735 -76.56 26.42 27.68
N ALA A 736 -76.98 25.49 26.82
CA ALA A 736 -78.12 24.57 27.12
C ALA A 736 -77.66 23.15 26.71
N GLY A 737 -78.25 22.15 27.36
CA GLY A 737 -78.20 20.75 26.88
C GLY A 737 -79.17 20.57 25.70
N LEU A 738 -78.96 19.54 24.92
CA LEU A 738 -79.88 19.09 23.89
C LEU A 738 -80.88 18.14 24.54
N ASP A 739 -82.21 18.56 24.59
CA ASP A 739 -83.29 17.68 25.04
C ASP A 739 -83.91 17.01 23.82
N LEU A 740 -83.99 15.71 23.76
CA LEU A 740 -84.58 14.88 22.74
C LEU A 740 -86.09 14.61 22.99
N GLY A 741 -86.61 15.17 24.11
CA GLY A 741 -88.04 15.04 24.49
C GLY A 741 -88.46 13.69 25.09
N ALA A 742 -87.68 12.66 24.86
CA ALA A 742 -87.84 11.32 25.40
C ALA A 742 -86.50 10.59 25.29
N VAL A 743 -86.27 9.47 26.01
CA VAL A 743 -85.13 8.61 25.88
C VAL A 743 -85.15 8.06 24.46
N LYS A 744 -84.08 8.38 23.70
CA LYS A 744 -83.90 8.00 22.30
C LYS A 744 -82.48 7.46 22.06
N ARG A 745 -82.44 6.50 21.16
CA ARG A 745 -81.18 6.04 20.68
C ARG A 745 -80.68 6.97 19.56
N VAL A 746 -79.58 7.65 19.79
CA VAL A 746 -79.02 8.63 18.82
C VAL A 746 -77.55 8.38 18.64
N ARG A 747 -77.07 8.73 17.46
CA ARG A 747 -75.63 8.77 17.13
C ARG A 747 -75.17 10.23 17.21
N LEU A 748 -74.14 10.48 18.03
CA LEU A 748 -73.60 11.81 18.17
C LEU A 748 -72.52 12.07 17.11
N ARG A 749 -72.58 13.27 16.52
CA ARG A 749 -71.60 13.72 15.53
C ARG A 749 -71.21 15.15 15.82
N SER A 750 -69.90 15.40 15.86
CA SER A 750 -69.34 16.75 16.02
C SER A 750 -68.83 17.33 14.73
N GLU A 751 -68.98 18.66 14.56
CA GLU A 751 -68.30 19.45 13.54
C GLU A 751 -67.44 20.48 14.21
N ILE A 752 -66.10 20.37 14.03
CA ILE A 752 -65.09 21.23 14.67
C ILE A 752 -64.21 21.82 13.59
N GLY A 753 -64.13 23.15 13.52
CA GLY A 753 -63.17 23.89 12.73
C GLY A 753 -62.10 24.44 13.65
N VAL A 754 -60.89 24.06 13.47
CA VAL A 754 -59.75 24.48 14.31
C VAL A 754 -58.54 24.80 13.49
N ALA A 755 -57.77 25.81 13.89
CA ALA A 755 -56.43 26.13 13.38
C ALA A 755 -55.56 26.61 14.55
N ALA A 756 -54.27 26.56 14.41
CA ALA A 756 -53.34 27.14 15.37
C ALA A 756 -53.05 28.60 15.05
N LEU A 757 -52.98 29.44 16.10
CA LEU A 757 -52.54 30.82 16.02
C LEU A 757 -51.27 31.03 16.84
N ALA A 758 -50.21 31.47 16.19
CA ALA A 758 -48.99 31.93 16.87
C ALA A 758 -49.24 33.32 17.48
N LEU A 759 -49.03 33.45 18.79
CA LEU A 759 -49.16 34.70 19.51
C LEU A 759 -47.84 35.50 19.55
N ASN A 760 -46.74 34.84 19.75
CA ASN A 760 -45.40 35.40 19.98
C ASN A 760 -44.25 34.62 19.39
N ASP A 761 -44.43 33.97 18.28
CA ASP A 761 -43.35 33.25 17.64
C ASP A 761 -42.44 34.20 16.82
N ARG A 762 -41.70 35.06 17.52
CA ARG A 762 -40.69 35.97 16.96
C ARG A 762 -39.33 35.41 17.30
N ILE A 763 -38.40 35.52 16.35
CA ILE A 763 -36.99 35.10 16.52
C ILE A 763 -36.39 35.69 17.81
N ASP A 764 -36.66 36.96 18.10
CA ASP A 764 -36.14 37.66 19.29
C ASP A 764 -36.77 37.20 20.63
N ALA A 765 -37.88 36.49 20.57
CA ALA A 765 -38.60 36.01 21.76
C ALA A 765 -38.26 34.54 22.10
N ARG A 766 -37.56 33.81 21.24
CA ARG A 766 -37.17 32.43 21.48
C ARG A 766 -36.00 32.38 22.45
N THR A 767 -36.18 31.68 23.56
CA THR A 767 -35.16 31.55 24.62
C THR A 767 -34.21 30.38 24.47
N VAL A 768 -34.42 29.52 23.47
CA VAL A 768 -33.60 28.36 23.21
C VAL A 768 -32.63 28.62 22.06
N LEU A 769 -31.50 27.88 22.04
CA LEU A 769 -30.47 28.03 21.03
C LEU A 769 -31.04 27.79 19.61
N MET A 770 -30.58 28.59 18.63
CA MET A 770 -31.06 28.55 17.25
C MET A 770 -30.93 27.16 16.62
N ASP A 771 -29.87 26.41 16.98
CA ASP A 771 -29.62 25.04 16.48
C ASP A 771 -30.63 24.00 16.97
N THR A 772 -31.49 24.37 17.94
CA THR A 772 -32.52 23.49 18.51
C THR A 772 -33.92 23.79 17.97
N TRP A 773 -34.07 24.76 17.06
CA TRP A 773 -35.33 25.10 16.48
C TRP A 773 -35.80 24.08 15.42
N ALA A 774 -37.00 23.60 15.55
CA ALA A 774 -37.61 22.68 14.59
C ALA A 774 -37.93 23.35 13.26
N ASP A 775 -38.16 24.65 13.26
CA ASP A 775 -38.38 25.46 12.05
C ASP A 775 -38.02 26.94 12.28
N PHE A 776 -37.84 27.68 11.20
CA PHE A 776 -37.54 29.10 11.19
C PHE A 776 -38.79 30.00 11.10
N ASP A 777 -39.91 29.46 10.65
CA ASP A 777 -41.18 30.21 10.37
C ASP A 777 -42.27 30.01 11.41
N GLY A 778 -42.02 29.18 12.43
CA GLY A 778 -42.85 29.06 13.63
C GLY A 778 -44.16 28.32 13.49
N ALA A 779 -44.47 27.77 12.35
CA ALA A 779 -45.78 27.15 12.09
C ALA A 779 -45.87 25.66 12.44
N ALA A 780 -44.71 24.92 12.44
CA ALA A 780 -44.72 23.47 12.57
C ALA A 780 -44.80 22.94 13.99
N GLY A 781 -44.52 23.74 15.00
CA GLY A 781 -44.43 23.35 16.43
C GLY A 781 -45.74 23.48 17.23
N ALA A 782 -46.86 23.90 16.61
CA ALA A 782 -48.07 24.16 17.34
C ALA A 782 -48.73 22.89 17.90
N GLU A 783 -48.48 22.62 19.16
CA GLU A 783 -49.06 21.51 19.92
C GLU A 783 -50.39 21.90 20.57
N ILE A 784 -51.33 22.31 19.73
CA ILE A 784 -52.68 22.65 20.19
C ILE A 784 -53.63 21.45 20.11
N ASP A 785 -54.62 21.40 20.96
CA ASP A 785 -55.70 20.39 20.88
C ASP A 785 -57.05 20.90 21.27
N VAL A 786 -58.12 20.30 20.71
CA VAL A 786 -59.52 20.55 21.06
C VAL A 786 -60.19 19.23 21.35
N LEU A 787 -60.45 18.94 22.57
CA LEU A 787 -61.12 17.73 23.03
C LEU A 787 -62.64 18.05 23.25
N PHE A 788 -63.50 17.29 22.61
CA PHE A 788 -64.93 17.40 22.78
C PHE A 788 -65.42 16.33 23.73
N GLU A 789 -66.12 16.74 24.77
CA GLU A 789 -66.71 15.83 25.79
C GLU A 789 -68.20 16.00 25.86
N VAL A 790 -68.89 14.92 26.14
CA VAL A 790 -70.34 14.83 26.33
C VAL A 790 -70.64 14.13 27.63
N ARG A 791 -71.79 14.40 28.17
CA ARG A 791 -72.49 13.63 29.20
C ARG A 791 -73.95 13.53 28.90
N GLU A 792 -74.61 12.54 29.41
CA GLU A 792 -75.97 12.19 29.13
C GLU A 792 -76.82 11.98 30.37
N THR A 793 -78.16 12.05 30.20
CA THR A 793 -79.13 11.70 31.24
C THR A 793 -80.43 11.17 30.60
N ASP A 794 -81.06 10.25 31.27
CA ASP A 794 -82.41 9.74 30.94
C ASP A 794 -83.49 10.61 31.58
N ASP A 795 -83.12 11.46 32.53
CA ASP A 795 -84.05 12.31 33.25
C ASP A 795 -84.42 13.52 32.37
N ASP A 796 -85.59 14.14 32.75
CA ASP A 796 -86.03 15.42 32.15
C ASP A 796 -85.09 16.53 32.58
N PRO A 797 -84.39 17.19 31.62
CA PRO A 797 -83.42 18.26 31.92
C PRO A 797 -84.01 19.49 32.58
N ALA A 798 -85.37 19.66 32.53
CA ALA A 798 -86.07 20.76 33.20
C ALA A 798 -86.38 20.48 34.70
N THR A 799 -86.16 19.26 35.17
CA THR A 799 -86.33 18.89 36.55
C THR A 799 -84.96 18.88 37.26
N ASN A 800 -84.53 18.15 38.12
CA ASN A 800 -83.22 18.09 38.68
C ASN A 800 -82.48 16.82 38.22
N PRO A 801 -82.05 16.73 36.97
CA PRO A 801 -81.55 15.51 36.35
C PRO A 801 -80.21 15.04 36.98
N VAL A 802 -80.02 13.72 37.07
CA VAL A 802 -78.74 13.11 37.40
C VAL A 802 -78.01 12.86 36.13
N TRP A 803 -76.93 13.66 35.97
CA TRP A 803 -76.08 13.52 34.79
C TRP A 803 -75.05 12.42 35.01
N GLY A 804 -74.81 11.65 33.94
CA GLY A 804 -73.65 10.76 33.85
C GLY A 804 -72.29 11.48 33.89
N PRO A 805 -71.18 10.75 33.98
CA PRO A 805 -69.86 11.34 33.95
C PRO A 805 -69.53 11.96 32.58
N TRP A 806 -68.65 12.96 32.56
CA TRP A 806 -68.13 13.48 31.29
C TRP A 806 -67.25 12.43 30.63
N GLY A 807 -67.57 12.08 29.38
CA GLY A 807 -66.84 11.18 28.53
C GLY A 807 -66.42 11.90 27.28
N ARG A 808 -65.29 11.49 26.70
CA ARG A 808 -64.85 11.98 25.38
C ARG A 808 -65.91 11.59 24.32
N LEU A 809 -66.21 12.51 23.43
CA LEU A 809 -67.11 12.25 22.32
C LEU A 809 -66.39 11.30 21.33
N ASP A 810 -66.57 10.02 21.54
CA ASP A 810 -66.20 9.00 20.54
C ASP A 810 -67.47 8.70 19.70
N THR A 811 -67.27 7.91 18.64
CA THR A 811 -68.38 7.47 17.83
C THR A 811 -69.11 6.35 18.49
N HIS A 812 -69.93 6.66 19.40
CA HIS A 812 -70.86 5.65 19.91
C HIS A 812 -72.29 6.11 19.78
N GLU A 813 -73.20 5.20 19.67
CA GLU A 813 -74.58 5.40 19.81
C GLU A 813 -74.87 5.48 21.31
N ILE A 814 -75.61 6.45 21.68
CA ILE A 814 -76.07 6.61 23.08
C ILE A 814 -77.60 6.52 23.14
N GLU A 815 -78.12 6.08 24.26
CA GLU A 815 -79.51 6.08 24.56
C GLU A 815 -79.72 7.06 25.72
N ALA A 816 -80.30 8.22 25.42
CA ALA A 816 -80.46 9.30 26.42
C ALA A 816 -81.70 10.17 26.09
N ARG A 817 -82.22 10.86 27.09
CA ARG A 817 -83.21 11.93 26.93
C ARG A 817 -82.56 13.26 26.65
N ALA A 818 -81.50 13.57 27.39
CA ALA A 818 -80.81 14.85 27.19
C ALA A 818 -79.27 14.69 27.21
N ILE A 819 -78.61 15.57 26.49
CA ILE A 819 -77.19 15.58 26.27
C ILE A 819 -76.60 16.93 26.59
N GLN A 820 -75.50 16.99 27.35
CA GLN A 820 -74.72 18.20 27.53
C GLN A 820 -73.38 18.01 26.88
N ALA A 821 -72.76 19.09 26.33
CA ALA A 821 -71.47 19.08 25.68
C ALA A 821 -70.59 20.18 26.22
N ARG A 822 -69.24 19.89 26.15
CA ARG A 822 -68.20 20.87 26.43
C ARG A 822 -67.01 20.63 25.54
N ALA A 823 -66.26 21.66 25.28
CA ALA A 823 -65.00 21.57 24.59
C ALA A 823 -63.86 22.04 25.51
N ILE A 824 -62.79 21.28 25.53
CA ILE A 824 -61.52 21.59 26.22
C ILE A 824 -60.50 21.95 25.19
N LEU A 825 -60.05 23.19 25.24
CA LEU A 825 -58.95 23.69 24.42
C LEU A 825 -57.68 23.59 25.22
N SER A 826 -56.59 23.14 24.60
CA SER A 826 -55.31 23.09 25.26
C SER A 826 -54.18 23.40 24.29
N THR A 827 -53.05 23.82 24.85
CA THR A 827 -51.76 23.94 24.15
C THR A 827 -50.62 23.47 25.06
N LYS A 828 -49.61 22.89 24.49
CA LYS A 828 -48.37 22.56 25.21
C LYS A 828 -47.42 23.75 25.25
N ASP A 829 -47.56 24.69 24.32
CA ASP A 829 -46.72 25.91 24.26
C ASP A 829 -47.61 27.17 24.40
N ALA A 830 -47.33 27.98 25.38
CA ALA A 830 -48.07 29.19 25.64
C ALA A 830 -47.91 30.28 24.54
N SER A 831 -47.00 30.12 23.62
CA SER A 831 -46.84 30.96 22.43
C SER A 831 -47.91 30.70 21.38
N TYR A 832 -48.64 29.61 21.47
CA TYR A 832 -49.71 29.23 20.54
C TYR A 832 -51.04 29.06 21.21
N THR A 833 -52.08 29.34 20.44
CA THR A 833 -53.46 29.10 20.89
C THR A 833 -54.30 28.44 19.78
N PRO A 834 -55.19 27.48 20.13
CA PRO A 834 -56.19 27.05 19.14
C PRO A 834 -57.14 28.18 18.83
N ILE A 835 -57.45 28.36 17.54
CA ILE A 835 -58.58 29.16 17.06
C ILE A 835 -59.67 28.18 16.66
N VAL A 836 -60.79 28.20 17.40
CA VAL A 836 -61.96 27.39 17.03
C VAL A 836 -62.97 28.28 16.30
N THR A 837 -63.16 27.97 15.02
CA THR A 837 -64.06 28.73 14.15
C THR A 837 -65.48 28.12 14.07
N GLN A 838 -65.53 26.81 14.31
CA GLN A 838 -66.78 26.06 14.26
C GLN A 838 -66.84 25.03 15.40
N LEU A 839 -67.90 24.97 16.15
CA LEU A 839 -68.09 24.01 17.20
C LEU A 839 -69.55 23.61 17.32
N ARG A 840 -69.94 22.41 16.82
CA ARG A 840 -71.27 21.91 16.73
C ARG A 840 -71.36 20.43 17.10
N LEU A 841 -72.44 20.05 17.73
CA LEU A 841 -72.81 18.66 18.03
C LEU A 841 -74.17 18.39 17.44
N TYR A 842 -74.31 17.31 16.72
CA TYR A 842 -75.58 16.81 16.16
C TYR A 842 -75.92 15.47 16.84
N ALA A 843 -77.22 15.28 17.14
CA ALA A 843 -77.72 13.99 17.53
C ALA A 843 -78.62 13.48 16.34
N ASP A 844 -78.10 12.52 15.62
CA ASP A 844 -78.76 11.93 14.48
C ASP A 844 -79.56 10.68 14.91
N GLU A 845 -80.76 10.52 14.35
CA GLU A 845 -81.62 9.35 14.62
C GLU A 845 -80.87 8.06 14.14
N VAL A 846 -80.93 7.05 15.04
CA VAL A 846 -80.45 5.71 14.66
C VAL A 846 -81.75 4.92 14.29
N ALA A 847 -81.91 4.61 12.99
CA ALA A 847 -83.02 3.85 12.52
C ALA A 847 -83.05 2.40 13.04
#